data_a25baf49f2fa2365410af78025d91cbf
#
_entry.id   a25baf49f2fa2365410af78025d91cbf
#
_cell.length_a   1.000
_cell.length_b   1.000
_cell.length_c   1.000
_cell.angle_alpha   90.00
_cell.angle_beta   90.00
_cell.angle_gamma   90.00
#
_symmetry.space_group_name_H-M   'P 1'
#
loop_
_entity.id
_entity.type
_entity.pdbx_description
1 polymer ?
#
loop_
_entity_poly.entity_id
_entity_poly.type
_entity_poly.pdbx_seq_one_letter_code
_entity_poly.pdbx_strand_id
1 'polypeptide(L)'
;MLYLSRDIIVKKNRTYLIYVVFFFQDVDCQCRVKSMSDTEKSPSVLLEELDRLRLLACNMKEARSIQERLEILNADHIVKEFFKNQSLDQAFPSEVSIEGEAAIKSVIAIGQAGRVFAVSAGALEVSDRLRDVLEILLRVDRFYSSIGGIVGYHWSVISLFASSLEINCDKRSFIPPVGIDIAMKNREVLDNIAVGIERIKELAEIYAVGGAADRLRLQDPETGMPLPAARLTFAGKTLLETLVVDVQAREYLYFKLFGEQLTTPIALMTSEEKENHQQILSLCNEQKWFGRPRGSFFLFCQPSVPAVDREGNWCMTGMMRLLLKPGGHGVIWKLAKDCGVFDWLLEQGRKKALVRQINNPIAGIDDGLLAFTGIGLSQDKVFGFASCPRQVKSAEGINVVVEKQDNSGFSYCLTNIEYCDFKKHQITDEPAAPGSTYSKFPSNTNILFVDLAAISKNIDKMPIPGRLINFKKTEFQTEDGGIKELEICRLESTMQNIADELIDTFSQSLAAEDFFRFKTFLTYNKRHKTISTVKKEYVIGGPLLETPEGCYLDFFRNAHDLLSNYCRFSVPDFDECVPSFFFTYHPALGPLYSIIAQKVRVGKIHPGSALELNIAEVDIEGLDLQGSLRIAAENVMGEVDGLGVLQYGRGSGKCQLKNVVVQNLGISLDSQRDFWRGSFKHEEICEIFLEKDAEFLAENVTLAGGLSIVVPRGTRVRAVQGKDGVSF
;
A
#
# COMPACT_ATOMS: atom_id res chain seq x y z
N MET A 1 -7.43 53.22 -5.94
CA MET A 1 -8.07 52.18 -5.08
C MET A 1 -7.41 50.79 -5.16
N LEU A 2 -6.38 50.59 -5.93
CA LEU A 2 -5.69 49.28 -6.09
C LEU A 2 -4.40 49.13 -5.28
N TYR A 3 -3.99 50.14 -4.57
CA TYR A 3 -2.77 50.12 -3.71
C TYR A 3 -3.04 49.80 -2.22
N LEU A 4 -4.30 49.84 -1.79
CA LEU A 4 -4.68 49.52 -0.40
C LEU A 4 -4.93 48.04 -0.11
N SER A 5 -5.05 47.19 -1.15
CA SER A 5 -5.34 45.78 -0.98
C SER A 5 -4.10 44.90 -0.72
N ARG A 6 -2.91 45.33 -1.19
CA ARG A 6 -1.67 44.55 -0.98
C ARG A 6 -1.14 44.64 0.44
N ASP A 7 -1.22 45.83 1.05
CA ASP A 7 -0.75 46.04 2.41
C ASP A 7 -1.65 45.38 3.48
N ILE A 8 -2.95 45.26 3.20
CA ILE A 8 -3.89 44.59 4.10
C ILE A 8 -3.72 43.07 4.05
N ILE A 9 -3.42 42.51 2.87
CA ILE A 9 -3.18 41.05 2.69
C ILE A 9 -1.83 40.67 3.33
N VAL A 10 -0.80 41.47 3.19
CA VAL A 10 0.52 41.22 3.82
C VAL A 10 0.43 41.38 5.35
N LYS A 11 -0.34 42.33 5.88
CA LYS A 11 -0.59 42.43 7.31
C LYS A 11 -1.43 41.27 7.88
N LYS A 12 -2.44 40.81 7.16
CA LYS A 12 -3.22 39.63 7.60
C LYS A 12 -2.39 38.36 7.63
N ASN A 13 -1.55 38.13 6.63
CA ASN A 13 -0.66 36.97 6.60
C ASN A 13 0.40 37.02 7.72
N ARG A 14 0.96 38.20 8.04
CA ARG A 14 1.84 38.37 9.18
C ARG A 14 1.15 38.16 10.53
N THR A 15 -0.13 38.54 10.64
CA THR A 15 -0.91 38.33 11.87
C THR A 15 -1.24 36.85 12.09
N TYR A 16 -1.46 36.08 11.03
CA TYR A 16 -1.66 34.64 11.15
C TYR A 16 -0.38 33.88 11.54
N LEU A 17 0.78 34.27 11.03
CA LEU A 17 2.06 33.71 11.46
C LEU A 17 2.34 34.01 12.96
N ILE A 18 1.98 35.21 13.44
CA ILE A 18 2.08 35.61 14.85
C ILE A 18 1.12 34.75 15.72
N TYR A 19 -0.10 34.48 15.27
CA TYR A 19 -1.06 33.67 16.03
C TYR A 19 -0.61 32.20 16.17
N VAL A 20 0.07 31.63 15.16
CA VAL A 20 0.57 30.25 15.24
C VAL A 20 1.73 30.14 16.25
N VAL A 21 2.60 31.12 16.32
CA VAL A 21 3.66 31.17 17.35
C VAL A 21 3.06 31.37 18.76
N PHE A 22 1.97 32.13 18.91
CA PHE A 22 1.29 32.33 20.20
C PHE A 22 0.40 31.18 20.64
N PHE A 23 -0.18 30.40 19.72
CA PHE A 23 -1.03 29.24 20.09
C PHE A 23 -0.23 28.05 20.62
N PHE A 24 1.08 28.01 20.43
CA PHE A 24 1.96 26.96 20.96
C PHE A 24 2.47 27.24 22.38
N GLN A 25 2.21 28.41 22.95
CA GLN A 25 2.64 28.76 24.32
C GLN A 25 1.59 28.49 25.42
N ASP A 26 0.33 28.22 25.06
CA ASP A 26 -0.77 28.10 26.04
C ASP A 26 -1.22 26.64 26.32
N VAL A 27 -0.33 25.66 26.25
CA VAL A 27 -0.59 24.33 26.84
C VAL A 27 0.36 24.14 28.02
N ASP A 28 -0.15 24.54 29.17
CA ASP A 28 0.44 24.40 30.48
C ASP A 28 0.89 22.96 30.75
N CYS A 29 2.18 22.74 30.85
CA CYS A 29 2.74 21.58 31.53
C CYS A 29 3.85 22.04 32.47
N GLN A 30 3.51 22.16 33.76
CA GLN A 30 4.45 22.49 34.83
C GLN A 30 5.48 21.37 34.97
N CYS A 31 6.63 21.56 34.35
CA CYS A 31 7.89 20.96 34.82
C CYS A 31 9.02 21.96 34.59
N ARG A 32 9.40 22.63 35.68
CA ARG A 32 10.56 23.53 35.74
C ARG A 32 11.84 22.71 35.59
N VAL A 33 12.48 22.81 34.44
CA VAL A 33 13.93 22.67 34.33
C VAL A 33 14.45 23.99 33.76
N LYS A 34 15.20 24.70 34.54
CA LYS A 34 15.90 25.93 34.13
C LYS A 34 16.92 25.56 33.05
N SER A 35 16.71 25.98 31.81
CA SER A 35 17.74 26.11 30.80
C SER A 35 17.60 27.46 30.10
N MET A 36 18.71 28.01 29.77
CA MET A 36 18.95 29.40 29.38
C MET A 36 18.22 29.84 28.11
N SER A 37 17.81 31.14 28.17
CA SER A 37 17.44 32.05 27.09
C SER A 37 16.13 31.77 26.31
N ASP A 38 15.02 32.26 26.90
CA ASP A 38 13.86 32.75 26.18
C ASP A 38 14.25 33.97 25.31
N THR A 39 14.52 33.71 24.03
CA THR A 39 14.44 34.74 22.99
C THR A 39 13.33 34.35 22.06
N GLU A 40 12.15 34.95 22.22
CA GLU A 40 11.05 34.92 21.25
C GLU A 40 11.60 35.27 19.87
N LYS A 41 11.74 34.27 18.98
CA LYS A 41 12.12 34.53 17.60
C LYS A 41 10.95 35.25 16.91
N SER A 42 11.17 36.49 16.47
CA SER A 42 10.17 37.22 15.72
C SER A 42 9.83 36.48 14.40
N PRO A 43 8.62 36.64 13.83
CA PRO A 43 8.23 36.01 12.56
C PRO A 43 9.20 36.29 11.40
N SER A 44 9.88 37.45 11.43
CA SER A 44 10.93 37.79 10.45
C SER A 44 12.14 36.85 10.56
N VAL A 45 12.57 36.53 11.77
CA VAL A 45 13.71 35.61 12.01
C VAL A 45 13.40 34.18 11.53
N LEU A 46 12.16 33.72 11.69
CA LEU A 46 11.76 32.40 11.19
C LEU A 46 11.78 32.36 9.66
N LEU A 47 11.29 33.39 9.00
CA LEU A 47 11.31 33.49 7.53
C LEU A 47 12.75 33.60 7.00
N GLU A 48 13.62 34.37 7.64
CA GLU A 48 15.03 34.45 7.27
C GLU A 48 15.73 33.08 7.39
N GLU A 49 15.42 32.33 8.44
CA GLU A 49 15.97 31.01 8.64
C GLU A 49 15.46 29.99 7.60
N LEU A 50 14.17 30.04 7.24
CA LEU A 50 13.62 29.21 6.16
C LEU A 50 14.26 29.52 4.80
N ASP A 51 14.49 30.79 4.50
CA ASP A 51 15.17 31.20 3.26
C ASP A 51 16.64 30.79 3.24
N ARG A 52 17.35 30.90 4.40
CA ARG A 52 18.71 30.41 4.55
C ARG A 52 18.80 28.91 4.30
N LEU A 53 17.93 28.11 4.95
CA LEU A 53 17.92 26.66 4.77
C LEU A 53 17.57 26.27 3.34
N ARG A 54 16.66 27.02 2.69
CA ARG A 54 16.32 26.82 1.27
C ARG A 54 17.52 27.02 0.36
N LEU A 55 18.23 28.14 0.54
CA LEU A 55 19.41 28.46 -0.26
C LEU A 55 20.51 27.41 -0.02
N LEU A 56 20.75 27.04 1.24
CA LEU A 56 21.72 26.01 1.59
C LEU A 56 21.36 24.67 0.95
N ALA A 57 20.11 24.23 1.03
CA ALA A 57 19.64 22.99 0.39
C ALA A 57 19.81 23.02 -1.13
N CYS A 58 19.51 24.14 -1.79
CA CYS A 58 19.74 24.32 -3.23
C CYS A 58 21.23 24.19 -3.58
N ASN A 59 22.11 24.87 -2.87
CA ASN A 59 23.55 24.80 -3.09
C ASN A 59 24.08 23.38 -2.86
N MET A 60 23.63 22.71 -1.78
CA MET A 60 23.99 21.33 -1.48
C MET A 60 23.53 20.33 -2.56
N LYS A 61 22.36 20.59 -3.19
CA LYS A 61 21.86 19.80 -4.29
C LYS A 61 22.70 19.96 -5.56
N GLU A 62 23.19 21.17 -5.84
CA GLU A 62 23.96 21.49 -7.04
C GLU A 62 25.43 21.11 -6.93
N ALA A 63 25.94 20.88 -5.72
CA ALA A 63 27.32 20.48 -5.46
C ALA A 63 27.68 19.18 -6.18
N ARG A 64 28.81 19.19 -6.91
CA ARG A 64 29.27 18.09 -7.77
C ARG A 64 30.19 17.09 -7.05
N SER A 65 30.71 17.47 -5.86
CA SER A 65 31.61 16.66 -5.07
C SER A 65 31.34 16.83 -3.56
N ILE A 66 31.85 15.88 -2.79
CA ILE A 66 31.79 15.99 -1.31
C ILE A 66 32.63 17.17 -0.81
N GLN A 67 33.70 17.50 -1.50
CA GLN A 67 34.55 18.63 -1.16
C GLN A 67 33.80 19.96 -1.34
N GLU A 68 33.09 20.13 -2.44
CA GLU A 68 32.27 21.31 -2.70
C GLU A 68 31.12 21.44 -1.67
N ARG A 69 30.51 20.32 -1.28
CA ARG A 69 29.51 20.29 -0.19
C ARG A 69 30.11 20.76 1.14
N LEU A 70 31.32 20.34 1.47
CA LEU A 70 32.02 20.79 2.66
C LEU A 70 32.35 22.28 2.61
N GLU A 71 32.76 22.82 1.47
CA GLU A 71 33.01 24.25 1.29
C GLU A 71 31.74 25.07 1.53
N ILE A 72 30.59 24.62 0.99
CA ILE A 72 29.27 25.23 1.21
C ILE A 72 28.92 25.21 2.69
N LEU A 73 29.06 24.08 3.36
CA LEU A 73 28.76 23.96 4.80
C LEU A 73 29.71 24.77 5.65
N ASN A 74 31.00 24.80 5.31
CA ASN A 74 32.00 25.64 6.01
C ASN A 74 31.76 27.15 5.85
N ALA A 75 31.07 27.55 4.77
CA ALA A 75 30.67 28.96 4.57
C ALA A 75 29.45 29.38 5.41
N ASP A 76 28.63 28.41 5.84
CA ASP A 76 27.44 28.67 6.66
C ASP A 76 27.81 29.27 8.02
N HIS A 77 27.05 30.28 8.47
CA HIS A 77 27.36 31.01 9.69
C HIS A 77 27.14 30.20 10.98
N ILE A 78 26.15 29.28 10.99
CA ILE A 78 25.88 28.41 12.15
C ILE A 78 27.02 27.42 12.33
N VAL A 79 27.50 26.84 11.22
CA VAL A 79 28.66 25.93 11.22
C VAL A 79 29.92 26.65 11.67
N LYS A 80 30.17 27.88 11.17
CA LYS A 80 31.31 28.71 11.61
C LYS A 80 31.25 29.03 13.10
N GLU A 81 30.12 29.42 13.62
CA GLU A 81 29.94 29.74 15.03
C GLU A 81 30.17 28.53 15.93
N PHE A 82 29.67 27.34 15.49
CA PHE A 82 29.86 26.09 16.23
C PHE A 82 31.35 25.75 16.38
N PHE A 83 32.15 25.93 15.34
CA PHE A 83 33.59 25.60 15.33
C PHE A 83 34.50 26.80 15.71
N LYS A 84 33.96 27.90 16.16
CA LYS A 84 34.74 29.10 16.52
C LYS A 84 35.76 28.85 17.64
N ASN A 85 35.40 28.02 18.62
CA ASN A 85 36.18 27.74 19.81
C ASN A 85 36.68 26.29 19.92
N GLN A 86 36.43 25.44 18.92
CA GLN A 86 36.80 24.03 18.92
C GLN A 86 37.01 23.50 17.48
N SER A 87 37.92 22.52 17.29
CA SER A 87 38.06 21.80 16.02
C SER A 87 37.09 20.62 15.94
N LEU A 88 36.94 20.04 14.73
CA LEU A 88 36.16 18.83 14.52
C LEU A 88 36.67 17.68 15.42
N ASP A 89 37.98 17.47 15.46
CA ASP A 89 38.60 16.40 16.24
C ASP A 89 38.44 16.57 17.75
N GLN A 90 38.31 17.83 18.23
CA GLN A 90 38.00 18.14 19.63
C GLN A 90 36.51 17.88 19.95
N ALA A 91 35.63 18.18 19.01
CA ALA A 91 34.19 17.97 19.18
C ALA A 91 33.79 16.50 18.99
N PHE A 92 34.47 15.79 18.09
CA PHE A 92 34.16 14.42 17.71
C PHE A 92 35.45 13.56 17.65
N PRO A 93 35.88 12.99 18.80
CA PRO A 93 37.18 12.34 18.98
C PRO A 93 37.29 10.94 18.33
N SER A 94 36.78 10.76 17.12
CA SER A 94 36.84 9.52 16.34
C SER A 94 37.33 9.82 14.93
N GLU A 95 37.95 8.85 14.26
CA GLU A 95 38.23 8.95 12.81
C GLU A 95 36.92 9.07 12.05
N VAL A 96 36.56 10.27 11.64
CA VAL A 96 35.36 10.59 10.87
C VAL A 96 35.73 10.66 9.39
N SER A 97 35.03 9.93 8.53
CA SER A 97 35.23 10.03 7.09
C SER A 97 34.81 11.42 6.58
N ILE A 98 35.25 11.78 5.37
CA ILE A 98 34.91 13.06 4.74
C ILE A 98 33.38 13.22 4.56
N GLU A 99 32.67 12.12 4.25
CA GLU A 99 31.21 12.07 4.18
C GLU A 99 30.60 12.23 5.58
N GLY A 100 31.17 11.61 6.60
CA GLY A 100 30.77 11.75 8.00
C GLY A 100 30.91 13.20 8.47
N GLU A 101 32.00 13.87 8.12
CA GLU A 101 32.20 15.29 8.39
C GLU A 101 31.09 16.15 7.76
N ALA A 102 30.76 15.90 6.50
CA ALA A 102 29.70 16.61 5.81
C ALA A 102 28.33 16.35 6.48
N ALA A 103 28.05 15.11 6.92
CA ALA A 103 26.82 14.78 7.63
C ALA A 103 26.72 15.49 8.99
N ILE A 104 27.81 15.51 9.78
CA ILE A 104 27.88 16.25 11.07
C ILE A 104 27.61 17.74 10.82
N LYS A 105 28.32 18.36 9.87
CA LYS A 105 28.17 19.77 9.54
C LYS A 105 26.77 20.10 9.03
N SER A 106 26.13 19.18 8.31
CA SER A 106 24.74 19.31 7.89
C SER A 106 23.78 19.34 9.09
N VAL A 107 23.99 18.48 10.10
CA VAL A 107 23.21 18.47 11.35
C VAL A 107 23.44 19.73 12.16
N ILE A 108 24.67 20.26 12.18
CA ILE A 108 24.98 21.55 12.80
C ILE A 108 24.26 22.67 12.06
N ALA A 109 24.35 22.74 10.75
CA ALA A 109 23.73 23.76 9.91
C ALA A 109 22.21 23.88 10.09
N ILE A 110 21.52 22.77 10.34
CA ILE A 110 20.06 22.73 10.61
C ILE A 110 19.73 22.97 12.10
N GLY A 111 20.72 23.29 12.95
CA GLY A 111 20.51 23.60 14.36
C GLY A 111 20.19 22.39 15.27
N GLN A 112 20.41 21.15 14.80
CA GLN A 112 20.07 19.94 15.57
C GLN A 112 21.25 19.33 16.35
N ALA A 113 22.46 19.90 16.24
CA ALA A 113 23.69 19.34 16.84
C ALA A 113 23.59 19.14 18.35
N GLY A 114 23.05 20.11 19.08
CA GLY A 114 22.90 20.05 20.55
C GLY A 114 21.96 18.94 21.02
N ARG A 115 21.05 18.44 20.15
CA ARG A 115 20.17 17.32 20.46
C ARG A 115 20.77 15.99 20.01
N VAL A 116 21.29 15.94 18.78
CA VAL A 116 21.81 14.71 18.18
C VAL A 116 23.13 14.29 18.82
N PHE A 117 24.02 15.24 19.12
CA PHE A 117 25.39 14.98 19.63
C PHE A 117 25.59 15.40 21.08
N ALA A 118 24.51 15.60 21.86
CA ALA A 118 24.62 15.90 23.29
C ALA A 118 25.32 14.74 24.03
N VAL A 119 26.50 14.99 24.60
CA VAL A 119 27.35 14.00 25.25
C VAL A 119 27.28 14.15 26.77
N SER A 120 26.90 13.07 27.48
CA SER A 120 26.91 12.99 28.92
C SER A 120 27.55 11.67 29.47
N ALA A 121 28.28 10.92 28.65
CA ALA A 121 28.80 9.59 29.00
C ALA A 121 30.29 9.40 28.67
N GLY A 122 30.88 8.25 29.06
CA GLY A 122 32.30 7.96 28.91
C GLY A 122 32.78 7.75 27.48
N ALA A 123 34.05 7.98 27.18
CA ALA A 123 34.62 8.13 25.83
C ALA A 123 34.44 6.94 24.88
N LEU A 124 34.45 5.68 25.37
CA LEU A 124 34.32 4.48 24.53
C LEU A 124 32.89 4.27 24.03
N GLU A 125 31.89 4.46 24.88
CA GLU A 125 30.48 4.34 24.51
C GLU A 125 30.04 5.43 23.52
N VAL A 126 30.64 6.61 23.63
CA VAL A 126 30.42 7.72 22.69
C VAL A 126 30.89 7.38 21.28
N SER A 127 32.03 6.67 21.13
CA SER A 127 32.59 6.33 19.81
C SER A 127 31.70 5.38 19.02
N ASP A 128 31.16 4.32 19.66
CA ASP A 128 30.29 3.35 18.99
C ASP A 128 28.94 3.99 18.63
N ARG A 129 28.32 4.77 19.53
CA ARG A 129 27.08 5.48 19.26
C ARG A 129 27.23 6.54 18.16
N LEU A 130 28.37 7.22 18.10
CA LEU A 130 28.67 8.16 17.04
C LEU A 130 28.74 7.45 15.68
N ARG A 131 29.37 6.26 15.63
CA ARG A 131 29.43 5.47 14.40
C ARG A 131 28.02 5.08 13.93
N ASP A 132 27.18 4.57 14.83
CA ASP A 132 25.81 4.15 14.53
C ASP A 132 24.95 5.31 14.00
N VAL A 133 25.00 6.48 14.68
CA VAL A 133 24.23 7.65 14.23
C VAL A 133 24.74 8.19 12.90
N LEU A 134 26.07 8.15 12.67
CA LEU A 134 26.67 8.56 11.39
C LEU A 134 26.23 7.67 10.24
N GLU A 135 26.15 6.36 10.44
CA GLU A 135 25.62 5.47 9.40
C GLU A 135 24.18 5.80 9.01
N ILE A 136 23.35 6.14 10.00
CA ILE A 136 21.97 6.58 9.76
C ILE A 136 21.95 7.91 9.00
N LEU A 137 22.73 8.89 9.44
CA LEU A 137 22.83 10.21 8.81
C LEU A 137 23.33 10.12 7.37
N LEU A 138 24.32 9.29 7.11
CA LEU A 138 24.84 9.05 5.76
C LEU A 138 23.80 8.40 4.83
N ARG A 139 22.99 7.47 5.34
CA ARG A 139 21.87 6.88 4.57
C ARG A 139 20.81 7.94 4.24
N VAL A 140 20.42 8.76 5.21
CA VAL A 140 19.48 9.86 4.99
C VAL A 140 20.04 10.88 3.99
N ASP A 141 21.31 11.27 4.14
CA ASP A 141 21.96 12.23 3.25
C ASP A 141 22.01 11.75 1.80
N ARG A 142 22.43 10.50 1.58
CA ARG A 142 22.47 9.88 0.24
C ARG A 142 21.07 9.80 -0.38
N PHE A 143 20.10 9.34 0.39
CA PHE A 143 18.73 9.17 -0.11
C PHE A 143 18.10 10.50 -0.54
N TYR A 144 18.30 11.55 0.25
CA TYR A 144 17.78 12.89 -0.05
C TYR A 144 18.78 13.79 -0.81
N SER A 145 19.87 13.25 -1.33
CA SER A 145 20.89 14.03 -2.07
C SER A 145 20.28 14.89 -3.18
N SER A 146 19.25 14.38 -3.88
CA SER A 146 18.53 15.07 -4.95
C SER A 146 17.74 16.33 -4.48
N ILE A 147 17.57 16.53 -3.20
CA ILE A 147 16.94 17.72 -2.61
C ILE A 147 17.87 18.47 -1.64
N GLY A 148 19.17 18.12 -1.59
CA GLY A 148 20.17 18.75 -0.74
C GLY A 148 20.53 17.97 0.53
N GLY A 149 20.32 16.64 0.52
CA GLY A 149 20.69 15.76 1.63
C GLY A 149 19.92 16.00 2.91
N ILE A 150 20.62 15.90 4.04
CA ILE A 150 20.08 16.16 5.39
C ILE A 150 19.44 17.56 5.49
N VAL A 151 20.12 18.57 4.93
CA VAL A 151 19.62 19.95 4.93
C VAL A 151 18.31 20.07 4.17
N GLY A 152 18.26 19.47 2.97
CA GLY A 152 17.06 19.46 2.14
C GLY A 152 15.90 18.68 2.74
N TYR A 153 16.18 17.57 3.44
CA TYR A 153 15.19 16.84 4.22
C TYR A 153 14.54 17.73 5.28
N HIS A 154 15.37 18.31 6.14
CA HIS A 154 14.90 19.15 7.25
C HIS A 154 14.15 20.39 6.73
N TRP A 155 14.73 21.12 5.77
CA TRP A 155 14.07 22.24 5.13
C TRP A 155 12.70 21.85 4.55
N SER A 156 12.60 20.69 3.89
CA SER A 156 11.33 20.22 3.31
C SER A 156 10.26 20.01 4.38
N VAL A 157 10.61 19.44 5.55
CA VAL A 157 9.67 19.26 6.65
C VAL A 157 9.19 20.62 7.17
N ILE A 158 10.14 21.52 7.50
CA ILE A 158 9.79 22.82 8.10
C ILE A 158 9.03 23.71 7.10
N SER A 159 9.40 23.70 5.82
CA SER A 159 8.69 24.47 4.80
C SER A 159 7.27 23.98 4.56
N LEU A 160 7.02 22.67 4.58
CA LEU A 160 5.68 22.09 4.50
C LEU A 160 4.85 22.46 5.74
N PHE A 161 5.47 22.49 6.92
CA PHE A 161 4.81 22.95 8.13
C PHE A 161 4.38 24.42 8.01
N ALA A 162 5.28 25.28 7.57
CA ALA A 162 4.98 26.70 7.34
C ALA A 162 3.90 26.89 6.24
N SER A 163 4.01 26.16 5.13
CA SER A 163 3.07 26.27 3.98
C SER A 163 1.69 25.65 4.23
N SER A 164 1.55 24.78 5.24
CA SER A 164 0.23 24.25 5.61
C SER A 164 -0.72 25.34 6.11
N LEU A 165 -0.17 26.53 6.42
CA LEU A 165 -0.89 27.70 6.89
C LEU A 165 -1.23 28.69 5.75
N GLU A 166 -0.69 28.50 4.54
CA GLU A 166 -0.93 29.36 3.39
C GLU A 166 -2.00 28.77 2.48
N ILE A 167 -2.96 29.59 2.08
CA ILE A 167 -3.94 29.26 1.03
C ILE A 167 -3.30 29.52 -0.32
N ASN A 168 -3.20 28.50 -1.14
CA ASN A 168 -2.64 28.61 -2.48
C ASN A 168 -3.61 29.36 -3.40
N CYS A 169 -3.22 30.53 -3.89
CA CYS A 169 -4.05 31.38 -4.76
C CYS A 169 -3.78 31.18 -6.26
N ASP A 170 -3.09 30.10 -6.64
CA ASP A 170 -2.85 29.80 -8.05
C ASP A 170 -4.16 29.55 -8.81
N LYS A 171 -4.25 30.06 -10.02
CA LYS A 171 -5.40 29.84 -10.94
C LYS A 171 -5.38 28.39 -11.46
N ARG A 172 -5.84 27.46 -10.64
CA ARG A 172 -6.03 26.05 -11.00
C ARG A 172 -7.50 25.69 -10.84
N SER A 173 -8.01 24.93 -11.79
CA SER A 173 -9.32 24.30 -11.68
C SER A 173 -9.17 22.84 -11.29
N PHE A 174 -9.99 22.37 -10.36
CA PHE A 174 -10.03 20.98 -9.93
C PHE A 174 -11.31 20.33 -10.44
N ILE A 175 -11.15 19.42 -11.40
CA ILE A 175 -12.24 18.84 -12.18
C ILE A 175 -12.37 17.36 -11.79
N PRO A 176 -13.60 16.85 -11.50
CA PRO A 176 -13.81 15.42 -11.35
C PRO A 176 -13.37 14.69 -12.61
N PRO A 177 -12.51 13.65 -12.51
CA PRO A 177 -12.05 12.92 -13.68
C PRO A 177 -13.18 12.11 -14.30
N VAL A 178 -13.18 11.98 -15.61
CA VAL A 178 -13.99 11.01 -16.35
C VAL A 178 -13.13 9.77 -16.58
N GLY A 179 -13.65 8.60 -16.21
CA GLY A 179 -12.96 7.34 -16.34
C GLY A 179 -13.85 6.26 -16.95
N ILE A 180 -13.26 5.11 -17.25
CA ILE A 180 -13.98 3.96 -17.80
C ILE A 180 -14.61 3.17 -16.64
N ASP A 181 -15.93 3.04 -16.64
CA ASP A 181 -16.66 2.23 -15.67
C ASP A 181 -16.58 0.75 -16.05
N ILE A 182 -15.64 0.06 -15.43
CA ILE A 182 -15.42 -1.38 -15.67
C ILE A 182 -16.49 -2.27 -15.01
N ALA A 183 -17.31 -1.75 -14.09
CA ALA A 183 -18.44 -2.48 -13.54
C ALA A 183 -19.57 -2.71 -14.55
N MET A 184 -19.64 -1.88 -15.60
CA MET A 184 -20.65 -2.00 -16.66
C MET A 184 -20.49 -3.24 -17.54
N LYS A 185 -19.28 -3.83 -17.61
CA LYS A 185 -18.97 -5.04 -18.39
C LYS A 185 -19.50 -5.00 -19.83
N ASN A 186 -19.45 -3.82 -20.45
CA ASN A 186 -19.78 -3.66 -21.86
C ASN A 186 -18.73 -4.31 -22.77
N ARG A 187 -18.94 -4.31 -24.08
CA ARG A 187 -18.06 -4.96 -25.05
C ARG A 187 -16.62 -4.43 -24.96
N GLU A 188 -16.45 -3.13 -24.80
CA GLU A 188 -15.12 -2.51 -24.67
C GLU A 188 -14.37 -3.02 -23.45
N VAL A 189 -15.04 -3.13 -22.30
CA VAL A 189 -14.45 -3.68 -21.07
C VAL A 189 -14.05 -5.13 -21.24
N LEU A 190 -14.90 -5.95 -21.88
CA LEU A 190 -14.60 -7.37 -22.13
C LEU A 190 -13.42 -7.54 -23.09
N ASP A 191 -13.34 -6.73 -24.15
CA ASP A 191 -12.22 -6.75 -25.09
C ASP A 191 -10.91 -6.34 -24.37
N ASN A 192 -10.96 -5.36 -23.46
CA ASN A 192 -9.80 -4.98 -22.65
C ASN A 192 -9.41 -6.07 -21.62
N ILE A 193 -10.36 -6.80 -21.03
CA ILE A 193 -10.03 -7.97 -20.19
C ILE A 193 -9.23 -9.00 -21.02
N ALA A 194 -9.64 -9.28 -22.24
CA ALA A 194 -8.92 -10.21 -23.12
C ALA A 194 -7.48 -9.70 -23.39
N VAL A 195 -7.31 -8.42 -23.69
CA VAL A 195 -5.97 -7.81 -23.84
C VAL A 195 -5.15 -7.93 -22.55
N GLY A 196 -5.76 -7.70 -21.37
CA GLY A 196 -5.09 -7.85 -20.06
C GLY A 196 -4.59 -9.27 -19.81
N ILE A 197 -5.32 -10.28 -20.27
CA ILE A 197 -4.88 -11.69 -20.20
C ILE A 197 -3.77 -11.95 -21.22
N GLU A 198 -3.97 -11.61 -22.48
CA GLU A 198 -3.06 -11.90 -23.59
C GLU A 198 -1.68 -11.24 -23.39
N ARG A 199 -1.68 -9.99 -22.90
CA ARG A 199 -0.46 -9.21 -22.70
C ARG A 199 0.10 -9.24 -21.29
N ILE A 200 -0.36 -10.15 -20.43
CA ILE A 200 0.16 -10.30 -19.05
C ILE A 200 1.69 -10.48 -19.00
N LYS A 201 2.29 -11.06 -20.03
CA LYS A 201 3.75 -11.21 -20.18
C LYS A 201 4.52 -9.89 -20.22
N GLU A 202 3.85 -8.76 -20.47
CA GLU A 202 4.45 -7.43 -20.44
C GLU A 202 4.38 -6.79 -19.05
N LEU A 203 3.67 -7.40 -18.10
CA LEU A 203 3.42 -6.86 -16.76
C LEU A 203 4.44 -7.36 -15.74
N ALA A 204 4.71 -6.50 -14.76
CA ALA A 204 5.34 -6.79 -13.49
C ALA A 204 4.41 -6.39 -12.34
N GLU A 205 4.71 -6.83 -11.13
CA GLU A 205 4.03 -6.37 -9.90
C GLU A 205 5.01 -5.65 -8.99
N ILE A 206 4.59 -4.54 -8.38
CA ILE A 206 5.40 -3.78 -7.42
C ILE A 206 4.53 -3.54 -6.18
N TYR A 207 5.01 -3.96 -5.00
CA TYR A 207 4.24 -3.87 -3.76
C TYR A 207 4.97 -3.07 -2.69
N ALA A 208 4.26 -2.10 -2.10
CA ALA A 208 4.70 -1.41 -0.89
C ALA A 208 4.29 -2.25 0.34
N VAL A 209 5.25 -2.99 0.92
CA VAL A 209 5.02 -3.92 2.04
C VAL A 209 5.71 -3.49 3.35
N GLY A 210 6.40 -2.34 3.34
CA GLY A 210 7.19 -1.82 4.46
C GLY A 210 6.40 -1.13 5.57
N GLY A 211 5.06 -1.25 5.60
CA GLY A 211 4.23 -0.64 6.64
C GLY A 211 4.35 -1.34 7.99
N ALA A 212 4.55 -0.57 9.07
CA ALA A 212 4.73 -1.09 10.43
C ALA A 212 3.47 -1.70 11.06
N ALA A 213 2.30 -1.48 10.47
CA ALA A 213 1.00 -1.98 10.94
C ALA A 213 0.67 -1.68 12.43
N ASP A 214 1.17 -0.55 12.95
CA ASP A 214 1.05 -0.18 14.38
C ASP A 214 -0.39 -0.25 14.91
N ARG A 215 -1.36 0.15 14.10
CA ARG A 215 -2.78 0.16 14.49
C ARG A 215 -3.44 -1.22 14.45
N LEU A 216 -2.83 -2.21 13.82
CA LEU A 216 -3.29 -3.61 13.83
C LEU A 216 -2.86 -4.34 15.10
N ARG A 217 -1.85 -3.83 15.82
CA ARG A 217 -1.27 -4.44 17.03
C ARG A 217 -0.94 -5.93 16.86
N LEU A 218 -0.56 -6.29 15.63
CA LEU A 218 -0.25 -7.67 15.31
C LEU A 218 1.03 -8.09 16.01
N GLN A 219 0.97 -9.18 16.77
CA GLN A 219 2.09 -9.73 17.51
C GLN A 219 2.21 -11.23 17.25
N ASP A 220 3.42 -11.72 17.27
CA ASP A 220 3.70 -13.14 17.29
C ASP A 220 3.22 -13.74 18.63
N PRO A 221 2.40 -14.80 18.62
CA PRO A 221 1.79 -15.35 19.84
C PRO A 221 2.80 -16.00 20.79
N GLU A 222 3.96 -16.42 20.30
CA GLU A 222 4.98 -17.11 21.11
C GLU A 222 6.00 -16.12 21.68
N THR A 223 6.43 -15.17 20.87
CA THR A 223 7.51 -14.23 21.25
C THR A 223 7.01 -12.87 21.70
N GLY A 224 5.76 -12.51 21.38
CA GLY A 224 5.21 -11.16 21.60
C GLY A 224 5.79 -10.08 20.69
N MET A 225 6.65 -10.44 19.75
CA MET A 225 7.29 -9.49 18.83
C MET A 225 6.26 -8.91 17.83
N PRO A 226 6.34 -7.62 17.51
CA PRO A 226 5.47 -7.01 16.51
C PRO A 226 5.67 -7.67 15.14
N LEU A 227 4.56 -7.97 14.45
CA LEU A 227 4.57 -8.54 13.12
C LEU A 227 4.14 -7.50 12.06
N PRO A 228 4.70 -7.53 10.85
CA PRO A 228 4.26 -6.68 9.75
C PRO A 228 2.90 -7.13 9.22
N ALA A 229 2.15 -6.22 8.58
CA ALA A 229 0.87 -6.52 7.95
C ALA A 229 0.94 -7.71 6.97
N ALA A 230 2.07 -7.89 6.30
CA ALA A 230 2.30 -8.99 5.36
C ALA A 230 2.08 -10.40 5.97
N ARG A 231 2.30 -10.55 7.29
CA ARG A 231 2.10 -11.80 8.05
C ARG A 231 0.69 -11.99 8.61
N LEU A 232 -0.18 -10.96 8.51
CA LEU A 232 -1.57 -11.12 8.96
C LEU A 232 -2.27 -12.21 8.15
N THR A 233 -2.82 -13.21 8.84
CA THR A 233 -3.66 -14.24 8.22
C THR A 233 -5.06 -13.69 7.99
N PHE A 234 -5.50 -13.67 6.73
CA PHE A 234 -6.82 -13.24 6.28
C PHE A 234 -7.37 -14.27 5.29
N ALA A 235 -8.60 -14.73 5.51
CA ALA A 235 -9.23 -15.77 4.69
C ALA A 235 -8.33 -17.01 4.46
N GLY A 236 -7.59 -17.43 5.50
CA GLY A 236 -6.74 -18.62 5.48
C GLY A 236 -5.33 -18.44 4.88
N LYS A 237 -4.97 -17.24 4.42
CA LYS A 237 -3.66 -16.94 3.83
C LYS A 237 -3.05 -15.67 4.44
N THR A 238 -1.73 -15.57 4.45
CA THR A 238 -1.11 -14.28 4.79
C THR A 238 -1.43 -13.24 3.72
N LEU A 239 -1.43 -11.94 4.08
CA LEU A 239 -1.71 -10.89 3.10
C LEU A 239 -0.71 -10.91 1.94
N LEU A 240 0.56 -11.24 2.18
CA LEU A 240 1.54 -11.38 1.10
C LEU A 240 1.23 -12.59 0.21
N GLU A 241 0.89 -13.72 0.80
CA GLU A 241 0.47 -14.91 0.06
C GLU A 241 -0.76 -14.64 -0.81
N THR A 242 -1.74 -13.89 -0.31
CA THR A 242 -2.94 -13.51 -1.07
C THR A 242 -2.58 -12.75 -2.35
N LEU A 243 -1.64 -11.79 -2.30
CA LEU A 243 -1.18 -11.06 -3.47
C LEU A 243 -0.44 -11.98 -4.46
N VAL A 244 0.43 -12.87 -3.96
CA VAL A 244 1.21 -13.78 -4.82
C VAL A 244 0.30 -14.82 -5.49
N VAL A 245 -0.64 -15.40 -4.75
CA VAL A 245 -1.58 -16.41 -5.29
C VAL A 245 -2.52 -15.78 -6.33
N ASP A 246 -2.91 -14.51 -6.17
CA ASP A 246 -3.65 -13.78 -7.20
C ASP A 246 -2.84 -13.64 -8.50
N VAL A 247 -1.55 -13.33 -8.42
CA VAL A 247 -0.65 -13.33 -9.59
C VAL A 247 -0.60 -14.73 -10.24
N GLN A 248 -0.39 -15.77 -9.44
CA GLN A 248 -0.32 -17.15 -9.92
C GLN A 248 -1.64 -17.60 -10.58
N ALA A 249 -2.78 -17.15 -10.07
CA ALA A 249 -4.08 -17.47 -10.68
C ALA A 249 -4.23 -16.86 -12.08
N ARG A 250 -3.72 -15.64 -12.29
CA ARG A 250 -3.69 -15.00 -13.62
C ARG A 250 -2.71 -15.69 -14.58
N GLU A 251 -1.54 -16.09 -14.09
CA GLU A 251 -0.56 -16.88 -14.82
C GLU A 251 -1.10 -18.26 -15.18
N TYR A 252 -1.81 -18.91 -14.24
CA TYR A 252 -2.45 -20.19 -14.48
C TYR A 252 -3.55 -20.10 -15.54
N LEU A 253 -4.36 -19.03 -15.53
CA LEU A 253 -5.32 -18.78 -16.60
C LEU A 253 -4.62 -18.61 -17.95
N TYR A 254 -3.54 -17.84 -18.02
CA TYR A 254 -2.75 -17.69 -19.24
C TYR A 254 -2.22 -19.05 -19.74
N PHE A 255 -1.67 -19.86 -18.82
CA PHE A 255 -1.23 -21.22 -19.15
C PHE A 255 -2.36 -22.08 -19.72
N LYS A 256 -3.56 -22.02 -19.12
CA LYS A 256 -4.73 -22.79 -19.61
C LYS A 256 -5.17 -22.37 -21.02
N LEU A 257 -5.01 -21.10 -21.37
CA LEU A 257 -5.43 -20.55 -22.67
C LEU A 257 -4.36 -20.71 -23.76
N PHE A 258 -3.09 -20.56 -23.43
CA PHE A 258 -2.01 -20.49 -24.40
C PHE A 258 -0.99 -21.64 -24.30
N GLY A 259 -1.03 -22.47 -23.26
CA GLY A 259 -0.11 -23.60 -23.07
C GLY A 259 1.31 -23.17 -22.64
N GLU A 260 1.54 -21.90 -22.37
CA GLU A 260 2.83 -21.34 -21.98
C GLU A 260 2.83 -20.96 -20.50
N GLN A 261 3.81 -21.43 -19.72
CA GLN A 261 3.98 -21.05 -18.33
C GLN A 261 4.74 -19.74 -18.22
N LEU A 262 4.14 -18.76 -17.60
CA LEU A 262 4.75 -17.48 -17.30
C LEU A 262 5.11 -17.37 -15.81
N THR A 263 6.09 -16.52 -15.53
CA THR A 263 6.40 -16.07 -14.16
C THR A 263 6.50 -14.54 -14.16
N THR A 264 5.50 -13.89 -13.57
CA THR A 264 5.46 -12.43 -13.42
C THR A 264 6.43 -11.99 -12.34
N PRO A 265 7.43 -11.15 -12.61
CA PRO A 265 8.35 -10.68 -11.57
C PRO A 265 7.64 -9.77 -10.57
N ILE A 266 8.02 -9.89 -9.29
CA ILE A 266 7.44 -9.17 -8.16
C ILE A 266 8.53 -8.41 -7.42
N ALA A 267 8.40 -7.09 -7.34
CA ALA A 267 9.29 -6.24 -6.56
C ALA A 267 8.62 -5.81 -5.24
N LEU A 268 9.29 -6.03 -4.11
CA LEU A 268 8.78 -5.79 -2.77
C LEU A 268 9.58 -4.68 -2.09
N MET A 269 8.96 -3.51 -1.87
CA MET A 269 9.55 -2.47 -1.03
C MET A 269 9.23 -2.76 0.44
N THR A 270 10.26 -3.13 1.19
CA THR A 270 10.24 -3.39 2.63
C THR A 270 10.72 -2.17 3.44
N SER A 271 10.86 -2.31 4.75
CA SER A 271 11.45 -1.28 5.63
C SER A 271 12.35 -1.90 6.69
N GLU A 272 13.19 -1.05 7.33
CA GLU A 272 13.97 -1.46 8.50
C GLU A 272 13.14 -1.45 9.79
N GLU A 273 12.02 -0.72 9.82
CA GLU A 273 11.20 -0.56 11.03
C GLU A 273 10.69 -1.92 11.54
N LYS A 274 10.93 -2.20 12.83
CA LYS A 274 10.52 -3.44 13.50
C LYS A 274 10.95 -4.70 12.74
N GLU A 275 12.14 -4.70 12.16
CA GLU A 275 12.70 -5.82 11.40
C GLU A 275 11.83 -6.28 10.22
N ASN A 276 10.99 -5.39 9.67
CA ASN A 276 10.05 -5.71 8.60
C ASN A 276 10.73 -6.43 7.43
N HIS A 277 11.92 -5.98 6.99
CA HIS A 277 12.64 -6.62 5.88
C HIS A 277 12.98 -8.09 6.19
N GLN A 278 13.55 -8.35 7.37
CA GLN A 278 13.93 -9.69 7.80
C GLN A 278 12.70 -10.59 7.96
N GLN A 279 11.63 -10.06 8.53
CA GLN A 279 10.39 -10.80 8.72
C GLN A 279 9.71 -11.16 7.40
N ILE A 280 9.76 -10.27 6.37
CA ILE A 280 9.24 -10.56 5.04
C ILE A 280 10.11 -11.58 4.32
N LEU A 281 11.43 -11.45 4.42
CA LEU A 281 12.37 -12.43 3.87
C LEU A 281 12.17 -13.82 4.51
N SER A 282 12.00 -13.88 5.83
CA SER A 282 11.67 -15.11 6.57
C SER A 282 10.37 -15.73 6.07
N LEU A 283 9.30 -14.93 5.94
CA LEU A 283 8.02 -15.38 5.40
C LEU A 283 8.17 -15.97 3.98
N CYS A 284 8.91 -15.32 3.09
CA CYS A 284 9.15 -15.84 1.75
C CYS A 284 9.90 -17.19 1.79
N ASN A 285 10.90 -17.33 2.68
CA ASN A 285 11.66 -18.57 2.84
C ASN A 285 10.80 -19.68 3.45
N GLU A 286 10.03 -19.40 4.49
CA GLU A 286 9.09 -20.34 5.16
C GLU A 286 8.08 -20.89 4.14
N GLN A 287 7.56 -20.02 3.27
CA GLN A 287 6.63 -20.37 2.19
C GLN A 287 7.32 -20.86 0.91
N LYS A 288 8.64 -21.18 0.98
CA LYS A 288 9.42 -21.65 -0.18
C LYS A 288 9.21 -20.78 -1.42
N TRP A 289 9.19 -19.45 -1.22
CA TRP A 289 8.93 -18.46 -2.26
C TRP A 289 7.60 -18.70 -2.99
N PHE A 290 6.61 -19.26 -2.29
CA PHE A 290 5.27 -19.57 -2.82
C PHE A 290 5.29 -20.49 -4.07
N GLY A 291 6.28 -21.38 -4.13
CA GLY A 291 6.49 -22.24 -5.31
C GLY A 291 6.96 -21.49 -6.57
N ARG A 292 7.57 -20.32 -6.43
CA ARG A 292 8.10 -19.52 -7.53
C ARG A 292 9.62 -19.51 -7.50
N PRO A 293 10.30 -19.32 -8.64
CA PRO A 293 11.74 -19.11 -8.64
C PRO A 293 12.09 -17.91 -7.74
N ARG A 294 13.08 -18.07 -6.85
CA ARG A 294 13.52 -16.94 -6.00
C ARG A 294 13.91 -15.70 -6.83
N GLY A 295 14.53 -15.89 -8.00
CA GLY A 295 14.90 -14.82 -8.91
C GLY A 295 13.72 -14.05 -9.53
N SER A 296 12.48 -14.50 -9.32
CA SER A 296 11.28 -13.75 -9.70
C SER A 296 10.85 -12.71 -8.66
N PHE A 297 11.59 -12.61 -7.53
CA PHE A 297 11.37 -11.60 -6.49
C PHE A 297 12.57 -10.68 -6.36
N PHE A 298 12.32 -9.38 -6.25
CA PHE A 298 13.32 -8.37 -5.92
C PHE A 298 12.88 -7.64 -4.64
N LEU A 299 13.63 -7.80 -3.54
CA LEU A 299 13.38 -7.10 -2.29
C LEU A 299 14.30 -5.89 -2.18
N PHE A 300 13.75 -4.73 -1.89
CA PHE A 300 14.50 -3.50 -1.65
C PHE A 300 13.93 -2.75 -0.45
N CYS A 301 14.82 -2.18 0.37
CA CYS A 301 14.46 -1.66 1.67
C CYS A 301 14.44 -0.13 1.68
N GLN A 302 13.34 0.47 2.15
CA GLN A 302 13.26 1.92 2.32
C GLN A 302 14.06 2.35 3.54
N PRO A 303 14.77 3.50 3.48
CA PRO A 303 15.45 4.05 4.63
C PRO A 303 14.46 4.59 5.65
N SER A 304 14.85 4.48 6.91
CA SER A 304 14.20 5.20 8.00
C SER A 304 14.77 6.61 8.12
N VAL A 305 13.91 7.58 8.42
CA VAL A 305 14.27 9.01 8.47
C VAL A 305 13.93 9.62 9.83
N PRO A 306 14.63 10.68 10.29
CA PRO A 306 14.38 11.29 11.59
C PRO A 306 12.94 11.79 11.72
N ALA A 307 12.29 11.47 12.83
CA ALA A 307 11.02 12.07 13.20
C ALA A 307 11.25 13.49 13.75
N VAL A 308 10.28 14.38 13.47
CA VAL A 308 10.35 15.80 13.81
C VAL A 308 9.13 16.17 14.66
N ASP A 309 9.32 16.87 15.76
CA ASP A 309 8.25 17.38 16.63
C ASP A 309 7.61 18.66 16.05
N ARG A 310 6.62 19.20 16.77
CA ARG A 310 5.92 20.42 16.34
C ARG A 310 6.78 21.68 16.40
N GLU A 311 7.85 21.66 17.17
CA GLU A 311 8.83 22.74 17.28
C GLU A 311 9.92 22.66 16.20
N GLY A 312 9.85 21.66 15.31
CA GLY A 312 10.84 21.45 14.24
C GLY A 312 12.09 20.71 14.69
N ASN A 313 12.10 20.14 15.89
CA ASN A 313 13.26 19.44 16.41
C ASN A 313 13.23 17.96 16.05
N TRP A 314 14.40 17.38 15.84
CA TRP A 314 14.54 15.95 15.67
C TRP A 314 14.30 15.21 16.99
N CYS A 315 13.48 14.17 16.95
CA CYS A 315 13.12 13.40 18.13
C CYS A 315 14.18 12.35 18.44
N MET A 316 14.49 12.22 19.73
CA MET A 316 15.51 11.30 20.24
C MET A 316 14.87 10.25 21.15
N THR A 317 15.32 9.00 21.02
CA THR A 317 14.96 7.90 21.93
C THR A 317 16.03 7.70 23.02
N GLY A 318 17.23 8.24 22.83
CA GLY A 318 18.34 8.18 23.76
C GLY A 318 19.51 9.03 23.27
N MET A 319 20.64 8.91 23.94
CA MET A 319 21.87 9.61 23.57
C MET A 319 22.36 9.13 22.18
N MET A 320 22.46 10.05 21.21
CA MET A 320 22.80 9.76 19.81
C MET A 320 21.88 8.72 19.14
N ARG A 321 20.67 8.53 19.67
CA ARG A 321 19.66 7.61 19.11
C ARG A 321 18.45 8.38 18.61
N LEU A 322 18.33 8.47 17.29
CA LEU A 322 17.23 9.13 16.62
C LEU A 322 15.95 8.28 16.68
N LEU A 323 14.81 8.92 16.89
CA LEU A 323 13.52 8.31 16.59
C LEU A 323 13.32 8.31 15.08
N LEU A 324 13.30 7.14 14.46
CA LEU A 324 13.24 6.98 13.03
C LEU A 324 11.87 6.46 12.59
N LYS A 325 11.43 6.89 11.41
CA LYS A 325 10.20 6.42 10.76
C LYS A 325 10.41 6.23 9.26
N PRO A 326 9.66 5.32 8.59
CA PRO A 326 9.74 5.15 7.13
C PRO A 326 9.35 6.42 6.39
N GLY A 327 9.98 6.70 5.24
CA GLY A 327 9.77 7.90 4.42
C GLY A 327 8.45 7.95 3.63
N GLY A 328 7.54 6.98 3.83
CA GLY A 328 6.26 6.88 3.11
C GLY A 328 6.36 6.03 1.83
N HIS A 329 5.20 5.66 1.27
CA HIS A 329 5.17 4.73 0.14
C HIS A 329 5.64 5.33 -1.19
N GLY A 330 5.71 6.65 -1.32
CA GLY A 330 6.17 7.32 -2.56
C GLY A 330 7.67 7.21 -2.81
N VAL A 331 8.46 6.89 -1.77
CA VAL A 331 9.91 6.63 -1.92
C VAL A 331 10.18 5.40 -2.81
N ILE A 332 9.15 4.58 -3.09
CA ILE A 332 9.23 3.37 -3.91
C ILE A 332 9.87 3.63 -5.28
N TRP A 333 9.57 4.78 -5.91
CA TRP A 333 10.05 5.09 -7.24
C TRP A 333 11.55 5.35 -7.27
N LYS A 334 12.01 6.26 -6.39
CA LYS A 334 13.44 6.57 -6.28
C LYS A 334 14.24 5.34 -5.88
N LEU A 335 13.76 4.58 -4.89
CA LEU A 335 14.43 3.35 -4.46
C LEU A 335 14.46 2.29 -5.56
N ALA A 336 13.34 2.10 -6.29
CA ALA A 336 13.31 1.17 -7.41
C ALA A 336 14.35 1.53 -8.47
N LYS A 337 14.57 2.83 -8.72
CA LYS A 337 15.62 3.30 -9.62
C LYS A 337 17.03 3.08 -9.02
N ASP A 338 17.27 3.56 -7.82
CA ASP A 338 18.56 3.52 -7.15
C ASP A 338 19.07 2.07 -6.92
N CYS A 339 18.13 1.12 -6.67
CA CYS A 339 18.43 -0.30 -6.47
C CYS A 339 18.45 -1.13 -7.78
N GLY A 340 18.17 -0.53 -8.94
CA GLY A 340 18.17 -1.24 -10.23
C GLY A 340 16.93 -2.10 -10.49
N VAL A 341 15.82 -1.87 -9.77
CA VAL A 341 14.56 -2.63 -9.96
C VAL A 341 13.99 -2.41 -11.35
N PHE A 342 14.01 -1.17 -11.86
CA PHE A 342 13.50 -0.90 -13.22
C PHE A 342 14.32 -1.62 -14.29
N ASP A 343 15.65 -1.62 -14.17
CA ASP A 343 16.55 -2.32 -15.10
C ASP A 343 16.28 -3.83 -15.05
N TRP A 344 16.21 -4.41 -13.84
CA TRP A 344 15.87 -5.82 -13.63
C TRP A 344 14.52 -6.22 -14.26
N LEU A 345 13.50 -5.37 -14.20
CA LEU A 345 12.20 -5.63 -14.82
C LEU A 345 12.25 -5.53 -16.35
N LEU A 346 12.92 -4.49 -16.86
CA LEU A 346 13.07 -4.25 -18.30
C LEU A 346 13.87 -5.35 -18.97
N GLU A 347 14.95 -5.83 -18.34
CA GLU A 347 15.76 -6.97 -18.81
C GLU A 347 14.95 -8.26 -18.94
N GLN A 348 13.90 -8.43 -18.12
CA GLN A 348 12.96 -9.54 -18.22
C GLN A 348 11.85 -9.28 -19.24
N GLY A 349 11.95 -8.24 -20.06
CA GLY A 349 10.96 -7.90 -21.09
C GLY A 349 9.67 -7.27 -20.57
N ARG A 350 9.65 -6.82 -19.29
CA ARG A 350 8.48 -6.15 -18.72
C ARG A 350 8.46 -4.68 -19.14
N LYS A 351 7.31 -4.18 -19.52
CA LYS A 351 7.13 -2.78 -19.97
C LYS A 351 6.31 -1.98 -19.00
N LYS A 352 5.34 -2.62 -18.38
CA LYS A 352 4.36 -1.99 -17.49
C LYS A 352 4.37 -2.72 -16.14
N ALA A 353 3.87 -2.05 -15.11
CA ALA A 353 3.66 -2.70 -13.81
C ALA A 353 2.32 -2.34 -13.21
N LEU A 354 1.76 -3.29 -12.47
CA LEU A 354 0.67 -3.07 -11.53
C LEU A 354 1.26 -2.83 -10.14
N VAL A 355 0.86 -1.74 -9.50
CA VAL A 355 1.34 -1.36 -8.17
C VAL A 355 0.20 -1.50 -7.17
N ARG A 356 0.44 -2.21 -6.08
CA ARG A 356 -0.57 -2.43 -5.03
C ARG A 356 0.01 -2.28 -3.64
N GLN A 357 -0.86 -2.01 -2.66
CA GLN A 357 -0.49 -2.02 -1.24
C GLN A 357 -0.88 -3.35 -0.60
N ILE A 358 -0.10 -3.79 0.39
CA ILE A 358 -0.28 -5.05 1.11
C ILE A 358 -1.61 -5.14 1.88
N ASN A 359 -2.16 -4.01 2.30
CA ASN A 359 -3.30 -3.95 3.21
C ASN A 359 -4.68 -3.98 2.53
N ASN A 360 -4.74 -4.24 1.22
CA ASN A 360 -6.00 -4.35 0.45
C ASN A 360 -6.17 -5.75 -0.15
N PRO A 361 -6.61 -6.74 0.63
CA PRO A 361 -6.68 -8.14 0.18
C PRO A 361 -7.81 -8.43 -0.80
N ILE A 362 -8.76 -7.53 -0.99
CA ILE A 362 -9.88 -7.74 -1.93
C ILE A 362 -9.59 -7.28 -3.36
N ALA A 363 -8.52 -6.52 -3.57
CA ALA A 363 -8.14 -6.12 -4.92
C ALA A 363 -7.78 -7.34 -5.76
N GLY A 364 -8.48 -7.56 -6.88
CA GLY A 364 -8.29 -8.73 -7.73
C GLY A 364 -9.34 -9.84 -7.57
N ILE A 365 -10.32 -9.66 -6.70
CA ILE A 365 -11.40 -10.64 -6.49
C ILE A 365 -12.28 -10.83 -7.74
N ASP A 366 -12.45 -9.77 -8.55
CA ASP A 366 -13.25 -9.81 -9.78
C ASP A 366 -12.39 -9.53 -11.04
N ASP A 367 -13.07 -9.22 -12.14
CA ASP A 367 -12.45 -8.93 -13.45
C ASP A 367 -11.68 -7.58 -13.44
N GLY A 368 -11.77 -6.81 -12.36
CA GLY A 368 -11.36 -5.40 -12.30
C GLY A 368 -9.88 -5.15 -12.60
N LEU A 369 -8.96 -5.95 -12.06
CA LEU A 369 -7.53 -5.76 -12.32
C LEU A 369 -7.16 -6.11 -13.77
N LEU A 370 -7.76 -7.13 -14.36
CA LEU A 370 -7.51 -7.50 -15.76
C LEU A 370 -8.08 -6.45 -16.72
N ALA A 371 -9.27 -5.93 -16.44
CA ALA A 371 -9.82 -4.80 -17.20
C ALA A 371 -8.93 -3.55 -17.10
N PHE A 372 -8.52 -3.19 -15.89
CA PHE A 372 -7.66 -2.04 -15.64
C PHE A 372 -6.31 -2.12 -16.37
N THR A 373 -5.62 -3.25 -16.24
CA THR A 373 -4.34 -3.46 -16.93
C THR A 373 -4.52 -3.57 -18.44
N GLY A 374 -5.61 -4.19 -18.92
CA GLY A 374 -5.92 -4.28 -20.33
C GLY A 374 -6.17 -2.93 -20.99
N ILE A 375 -6.90 -2.03 -20.33
CA ILE A 375 -7.09 -0.65 -20.79
C ILE A 375 -5.75 0.07 -20.91
N GLY A 376 -4.92 -0.01 -19.87
CA GLY A 376 -3.59 0.59 -19.86
C GLY A 376 -2.70 0.08 -20.99
N LEU A 377 -2.75 -1.24 -21.25
CA LEU A 377 -1.98 -1.89 -22.32
C LEU A 377 -2.52 -1.58 -23.72
N SER A 378 -3.86 -1.68 -23.94
CA SER A 378 -4.46 -1.47 -25.25
C SER A 378 -4.31 -0.05 -25.76
N GLN A 379 -4.38 0.94 -24.86
CA GLN A 379 -4.28 2.36 -25.17
C GLN A 379 -2.86 2.92 -24.96
N ASP A 380 -1.87 2.05 -24.67
CA ASP A 380 -0.48 2.41 -24.36
C ASP A 380 -0.34 3.58 -23.36
N LYS A 381 -1.13 3.51 -22.29
CA LYS A 381 -1.12 4.54 -21.24
C LYS A 381 0.17 4.50 -20.43
N VAL A 382 0.53 5.67 -19.88
CA VAL A 382 1.73 5.83 -19.06
C VAL A 382 1.45 5.61 -17.59
N PHE A 383 0.29 6.06 -17.11
CA PHE A 383 -0.11 5.92 -15.71
C PHE A 383 -1.62 5.80 -15.57
N GLY A 384 -2.06 4.98 -14.64
CA GLY A 384 -3.48 4.76 -14.39
C GLY A 384 -3.82 4.65 -12.92
N PHE A 385 -5.06 5.03 -12.60
CA PHE A 385 -5.67 4.91 -11.28
C PHE A 385 -6.88 3.97 -11.35
N ALA A 386 -6.88 2.91 -10.56
CA ALA A 386 -8.11 2.16 -10.29
C ALA A 386 -8.86 2.85 -9.15
N SER A 387 -10.03 3.42 -9.46
CA SER A 387 -10.83 4.21 -8.52
C SER A 387 -12.18 3.58 -8.21
N CYS A 388 -12.82 4.12 -7.18
CA CYS A 388 -14.17 3.74 -6.78
C CYS A 388 -14.92 4.94 -6.17
N PRO A 389 -16.25 4.85 -5.95
CA PRO A 389 -16.99 5.89 -5.25
C PRO A 389 -16.41 6.16 -3.86
N ARG A 390 -16.20 7.45 -3.52
CA ARG A 390 -15.69 7.92 -2.25
C ARG A 390 -16.83 8.48 -1.39
N GLN A 391 -16.89 8.11 -0.13
CA GLN A 391 -17.85 8.72 0.78
C GLN A 391 -17.44 10.16 1.15
N VAL A 392 -18.41 11.08 1.18
CA VAL A 392 -18.19 12.46 1.63
C VAL A 392 -17.63 12.46 3.05
N LYS A 393 -16.65 13.31 3.32
CA LYS A 393 -15.92 13.43 4.61
C LYS A 393 -15.09 12.21 5.02
N SER A 394 -14.88 11.24 4.14
CA SER A 394 -13.93 10.16 4.44
C SER A 394 -12.48 10.67 4.46
N ALA A 395 -11.65 10.05 5.30
CA ALA A 395 -10.21 10.34 5.37
C ALA A 395 -9.43 9.61 4.25
N GLU A 396 -9.84 9.85 3.01
CA GLU A 396 -9.25 9.25 1.79
C GLU A 396 -8.90 10.35 0.80
N GLY A 397 -7.79 10.18 0.07
CA GLY A 397 -7.42 11.03 -1.05
C GLY A 397 -8.41 10.91 -2.21
N ILE A 398 -8.45 11.93 -3.05
CA ILE A 398 -9.29 11.99 -4.25
C ILE A 398 -8.44 11.92 -5.50
N ASN A 399 -8.93 11.24 -6.54
CA ASN A 399 -8.41 11.44 -7.88
C ASN A 399 -9.10 12.66 -8.54
N VAL A 400 -8.30 13.48 -9.17
CA VAL A 400 -8.73 14.77 -9.71
C VAL A 400 -7.94 15.15 -10.96
N VAL A 401 -8.58 15.79 -11.91
CA VAL A 401 -7.90 16.46 -13.02
C VAL A 401 -7.62 17.91 -12.60
N VAL A 402 -6.36 18.29 -12.60
CA VAL A 402 -5.92 19.66 -12.38
C VAL A 402 -5.73 20.34 -13.74
N GLU A 403 -6.54 21.34 -14.02
CA GLU A 403 -6.40 22.21 -15.20
C GLU A 403 -5.68 23.48 -14.81
N LYS A 404 -4.71 23.88 -15.62
CA LYS A 404 -4.06 25.19 -15.55
C LYS A 404 -4.11 25.85 -16.91
N GLN A 405 -4.42 27.15 -16.92
CA GLN A 405 -4.34 27.98 -18.09
C GLN A 405 -3.16 28.94 -17.98
N ASP A 406 -2.34 29.00 -19.00
CA ASP A 406 -1.28 29.99 -19.17
C ASP A 406 -1.31 30.63 -20.57
N ASN A 407 -0.30 31.43 -20.89
CA ASN A 407 -0.21 32.13 -22.19
C ASN A 407 0.01 31.16 -23.37
N SER A 408 0.40 29.92 -23.14
CA SER A 408 0.67 28.91 -24.18
C SER A 408 -0.50 27.97 -24.42
N GLY A 409 -1.55 28.00 -23.58
CA GLY A 409 -2.73 27.16 -23.69
C GLY A 409 -3.17 26.56 -22.35
N PHE A 410 -3.62 25.32 -22.39
CA PHE A 410 -4.13 24.59 -21.25
C PHE A 410 -3.24 23.37 -20.94
N SER A 411 -2.94 23.16 -19.68
CA SER A 411 -2.23 21.99 -19.20
C SER A 411 -3.10 21.19 -18.22
N TYR A 412 -3.06 19.88 -18.35
CA TYR A 412 -3.87 18.94 -17.56
C TYR A 412 -2.99 17.92 -16.88
N CYS A 413 -3.34 17.59 -15.64
CA CYS A 413 -2.70 16.53 -14.88
C CYS A 413 -3.78 15.73 -14.13
N LEU A 414 -3.91 14.44 -14.40
CA LEU A 414 -4.71 13.52 -13.58
C LEU A 414 -3.84 13.06 -12.41
N THR A 415 -4.23 13.41 -11.20
CA THR A 415 -3.44 13.18 -9.99
C THR A 415 -4.28 12.82 -8.78
N ASN A 416 -3.64 12.75 -7.61
CA ASN A 416 -4.27 12.58 -6.31
C ASN A 416 -4.05 13.81 -5.42
N ILE A 417 -5.09 14.18 -4.66
CA ILE A 417 -4.98 15.15 -3.57
C ILE A 417 -5.43 14.46 -2.27
N GLU A 418 -4.57 14.50 -1.27
CA GLU A 418 -4.87 13.93 0.04
C GLU A 418 -5.91 14.77 0.78
N TYR A 419 -6.77 14.13 1.57
CA TYR A 419 -7.86 14.82 2.29
C TYR A 419 -7.37 15.93 3.23
N CYS A 420 -6.16 15.83 3.77
CA CYS A 420 -5.56 16.86 4.60
C CYS A 420 -5.21 18.15 3.83
N ASP A 421 -5.05 18.07 2.51
CA ASP A 421 -4.70 19.20 1.65
C ASP A 421 -5.92 19.89 0.99
N PHE A 422 -7.16 19.40 1.21
CA PHE A 422 -8.37 19.99 0.61
C PHE A 422 -8.51 21.47 0.94
N LYS A 423 -8.29 21.85 2.21
CA LYS A 423 -8.36 23.25 2.63
C LYS A 423 -7.33 24.13 1.91
N LYS A 424 -6.11 23.62 1.74
CA LYS A 424 -5.01 24.30 1.05
C LYS A 424 -5.36 24.58 -0.42
N HIS A 425 -6.05 23.64 -1.06
CA HIS A 425 -6.48 23.73 -2.47
C HIS A 425 -7.89 24.30 -2.64
N GLN A 426 -8.56 24.73 -1.57
CA GLN A 426 -9.93 25.23 -1.58
C GLN A 426 -10.93 24.22 -2.19
N ILE A 427 -10.67 22.93 -2.05
CA ILE A 427 -11.55 21.88 -2.54
C ILE A 427 -12.68 21.67 -1.53
N THR A 428 -13.92 21.82 -2.00
CA THR A 428 -15.11 21.51 -1.22
C THR A 428 -15.51 20.05 -1.47
N ASP A 429 -15.63 19.28 -0.40
CA ASP A 429 -16.02 17.87 -0.45
C ASP A 429 -17.55 17.75 -0.56
N GLU A 430 -18.07 17.99 -1.78
CA GLU A 430 -19.50 18.03 -2.10
C GLU A 430 -20.00 16.66 -2.58
N PRO A 431 -21.27 16.35 -2.31
CA PRO A 431 -21.92 15.17 -2.87
C PRO A 431 -21.99 15.22 -4.40
N ALA A 432 -21.92 14.07 -5.07
CA ALA A 432 -22.05 13.95 -6.53
C ALA A 432 -23.42 14.38 -7.05
N ALA A 433 -24.47 14.21 -6.24
CA ALA A 433 -25.84 14.67 -6.51
C ALA A 433 -26.55 14.98 -5.19
N PRO A 434 -27.62 15.79 -5.20
CA PRO A 434 -28.43 16.05 -4.01
C PRO A 434 -28.88 14.75 -3.34
N GLY A 435 -28.57 14.61 -2.05
CA GLY A 435 -28.89 13.40 -1.26
C GLY A 435 -27.93 12.23 -1.41
N SER A 436 -26.92 12.31 -2.27
CA SER A 436 -25.86 11.29 -2.37
C SER A 436 -24.95 11.34 -1.16
N THR A 437 -24.56 10.15 -0.66
CA THR A 437 -23.51 10.00 0.36
C THR A 437 -22.11 9.96 -0.26
N TYR A 438 -22.01 9.88 -1.58
CA TYR A 438 -20.74 9.82 -2.32
C TYR A 438 -20.34 11.19 -2.84
N SER A 439 -19.03 11.47 -2.74
CA SER A 439 -18.39 12.69 -3.25
C SER A 439 -18.43 12.74 -4.79
N LYS A 440 -18.39 13.95 -5.35
CA LYS A 440 -18.17 14.16 -6.78
C LYS A 440 -16.79 13.70 -7.27
N PHE A 441 -15.82 13.59 -6.37
CA PHE A 441 -14.49 13.08 -6.68
C PHE A 441 -14.36 11.62 -6.24
N PRO A 442 -13.79 10.73 -7.09
CA PRO A 442 -13.57 9.34 -6.75
C PRO A 442 -12.41 9.16 -5.76
N SER A 443 -12.43 8.03 -5.06
CA SER A 443 -11.39 7.65 -4.10
C SER A 443 -10.11 7.21 -4.80
N ASN A 444 -8.97 7.65 -4.30
CA ASN A 444 -7.69 7.02 -4.59
C ASN A 444 -7.54 5.70 -3.80
N THR A 445 -7.31 4.62 -4.52
CA THR A 445 -7.22 3.27 -3.93
C THR A 445 -5.78 2.78 -3.77
N ASN A 446 -4.80 3.53 -4.28
CA ASN A 446 -3.40 3.11 -4.38
C ASN A 446 -3.17 1.83 -5.20
N ILE A 447 -4.09 1.52 -6.12
CA ILE A 447 -3.89 0.54 -7.18
C ILE A 447 -3.56 1.31 -8.44
N LEU A 448 -2.31 1.16 -8.92
CA LEU A 448 -1.77 1.97 -10.00
C LEU A 448 -1.25 1.10 -11.14
N PHE A 449 -1.45 1.58 -12.38
CA PHE A 449 -0.81 1.06 -13.58
C PHE A 449 0.30 2.03 -13.98
N VAL A 450 1.50 1.53 -14.30
CA VAL A 450 2.64 2.38 -14.64
C VAL A 450 3.43 1.83 -15.83
N ASP A 451 3.91 2.74 -16.67
CA ASP A 451 4.96 2.47 -17.68
C ASP A 451 6.33 2.58 -17.01
N LEU A 452 7.09 1.49 -17.01
CA LEU A 452 8.36 1.41 -16.28
C LEU A 452 9.40 2.41 -16.81
N ALA A 453 9.52 2.55 -18.12
CA ALA A 453 10.49 3.45 -18.75
C ALA A 453 10.13 4.92 -18.50
N ALA A 454 8.85 5.26 -18.63
CA ALA A 454 8.38 6.63 -18.41
C ALA A 454 8.54 7.05 -16.94
N ILE A 455 8.21 6.18 -15.99
CA ILE A 455 8.38 6.47 -14.56
C ILE A 455 9.86 6.58 -14.20
N SER A 456 10.71 5.65 -14.66
CA SER A 456 12.16 5.72 -14.43
C SER A 456 12.77 7.05 -14.92
N LYS A 457 12.25 7.61 -16.02
CA LYS A 457 12.66 8.94 -16.52
C LYS A 457 12.11 10.09 -15.69
N ASN A 458 10.85 10.00 -15.25
CA ASN A 458 10.21 11.09 -14.51
C ASN A 458 10.72 11.24 -13.08
N ILE A 459 11.27 10.16 -12.50
CA ILE A 459 11.85 10.22 -11.16
C ILE A 459 13.06 11.15 -11.08
N ASP A 460 13.76 11.40 -12.19
CA ASP A 460 14.86 12.36 -12.22
C ASP A 460 14.37 13.81 -12.03
N LYS A 461 13.15 14.10 -12.46
CA LYS A 461 12.52 15.43 -12.30
C LYS A 461 11.90 15.58 -10.91
N MET A 462 11.23 14.54 -10.42
CA MET A 462 10.54 14.53 -9.12
C MET A 462 10.94 13.29 -8.30
N PRO A 463 12.14 13.28 -7.71
CA PRO A 463 12.65 12.11 -6.98
C PRO A 463 11.86 11.79 -5.70
N ILE A 464 11.17 12.78 -5.11
CA ILE A 464 10.32 12.63 -3.93
C ILE A 464 8.94 13.20 -4.28
N PRO A 465 8.04 12.39 -4.90
CA PRO A 465 6.72 12.84 -5.31
C PRO A 465 5.78 13.00 -4.12
N GLY A 466 4.79 13.89 -4.22
CA GLY A 466 3.71 14.04 -3.25
C GLY A 466 4.21 14.26 -1.83
N ARG A 467 5.17 15.21 -1.66
CA ARG A 467 5.71 15.53 -0.34
C ARG A 467 4.64 16.09 0.58
N LEU A 468 4.50 15.48 1.74
CA LEU A 468 3.57 15.91 2.79
C LEU A 468 4.14 15.63 4.18
N ILE A 469 3.53 16.27 5.18
CA ILE A 469 3.75 15.98 6.60
C ILE A 469 2.40 15.65 7.24
N ASN A 470 2.41 14.70 8.18
CA ASN A 470 1.22 14.32 8.93
C ASN A 470 1.60 14.09 10.39
N PHE A 471 1.20 15.00 11.26
CA PHE A 471 1.43 14.88 12.69
C PHE A 471 0.55 13.79 13.30
N LYS A 472 1.19 12.87 14.02
CA LYS A 472 0.53 11.78 14.72
C LYS A 472 1.06 11.66 16.12
N LYS A 473 0.16 11.49 17.09
CA LYS A 473 0.55 11.06 18.43
C LYS A 473 1.22 9.71 18.33
N THR A 474 2.42 9.61 18.83
CA THR A 474 3.26 8.43 18.76
C THR A 474 3.86 8.15 20.12
N GLU A 475 3.59 6.98 20.66
CA GLU A 475 4.25 6.46 21.84
C GLU A 475 5.55 5.75 21.42
N PHE A 476 6.62 6.00 22.11
CA PHE A 476 7.89 5.31 21.91
C PHE A 476 8.64 5.13 23.22
N GLN A 477 9.41 4.05 23.27
CA GLN A 477 10.25 3.75 24.41
C GLN A 477 11.54 4.56 24.33
N THR A 478 11.91 5.19 25.44
CA THR A 478 13.20 5.86 25.63
C THR A 478 14.24 4.87 26.16
N GLU A 479 15.51 5.19 25.99
CA GLU A 479 16.63 4.32 26.37
C GLU A 479 16.65 3.98 27.88
N ASP A 480 16.14 4.85 28.72
CA ASP A 480 15.96 4.65 30.17
C ASP A 480 14.76 3.76 30.54
N GLY A 481 14.08 3.20 29.52
CA GLY A 481 12.91 2.33 29.69
C GLY A 481 11.59 3.08 29.87
N GLY A 482 11.61 4.41 29.88
CA GLY A 482 10.41 5.25 29.95
C GLY A 482 9.60 5.21 28.65
N ILE A 483 8.30 5.49 28.74
CA ILE A 483 7.42 5.69 27.57
C ILE A 483 7.15 7.17 27.43
N LYS A 484 7.39 7.70 26.23
CA LYS A 484 7.03 9.08 25.87
C LYS A 484 5.98 9.08 24.77
N GLU A 485 5.00 9.97 24.87
CA GLU A 485 4.04 10.28 23.80
C GLU A 485 4.36 11.68 23.27
N LEU A 486 4.59 11.79 21.96
CA LEU A 486 4.79 13.08 21.27
C LEU A 486 3.96 13.12 19.98
N GLU A 487 3.55 14.31 19.60
CA GLU A 487 3.06 14.55 18.23
C GLU A 487 4.24 14.76 17.30
N ILE A 488 4.47 13.80 16.44
CA ILE A 488 5.59 13.80 15.52
C ILE A 488 5.14 13.68 14.07
N CYS A 489 5.94 14.22 13.16
CA CYS A 489 5.84 14.03 11.72
C CYS A 489 7.19 13.62 11.13
N ARG A 490 7.24 13.38 9.85
CA ARG A 490 8.43 13.28 9.00
C ARG A 490 8.05 13.70 7.59
N LEU A 491 9.03 13.86 6.71
CA LEU A 491 8.75 14.01 5.30
C LEU A 491 8.20 12.68 4.78
N GLU A 492 6.93 12.67 4.45
CA GLU A 492 6.27 11.56 3.76
C GLU A 492 6.19 11.86 2.26
N SER A 493 6.22 10.79 1.48
CA SER A 493 6.03 10.82 0.03
C SER A 493 4.91 9.87 -0.37
N THR A 494 4.14 10.23 -1.38
CA THR A 494 3.02 9.44 -1.91
C THR A 494 3.32 8.94 -3.32
N MET A 495 3.11 7.63 -3.57
CA MET A 495 3.50 7.00 -4.83
C MET A 495 2.64 7.45 -6.02
N GLN A 496 1.39 7.77 -5.80
CA GLN A 496 0.47 8.20 -6.83
C GLN A 496 0.82 9.57 -7.42
N ASN A 497 1.48 10.43 -6.65
CA ASN A 497 1.81 11.78 -7.07
C ASN A 497 3.04 11.89 -8.00
N ILE A 498 3.66 10.78 -8.38
CA ILE A 498 4.58 10.78 -9.53
C ILE A 498 3.83 11.19 -10.81
N ALA A 499 2.51 11.01 -10.84
CA ALA A 499 1.63 11.46 -11.92
C ALA A 499 1.63 12.98 -12.10
N ASP A 500 2.00 13.78 -11.10
CA ASP A 500 2.07 15.24 -11.18
C ASP A 500 3.03 15.74 -12.30
N GLU A 501 3.99 14.90 -12.70
CA GLU A 501 4.92 15.16 -13.81
C GLU A 501 4.39 14.69 -15.18
N LEU A 502 3.23 14.03 -15.22
CA LEU A 502 2.62 13.53 -16.45
C LEU A 502 1.60 14.54 -16.99
N ILE A 503 2.11 15.67 -17.44
CA ILE A 503 1.31 16.78 -17.91
C ILE A 503 1.00 16.59 -19.40
N ASP A 504 -0.28 16.74 -19.76
CA ASP A 504 -0.77 16.85 -21.14
C ASP A 504 -1.11 18.32 -21.45
N THR A 505 -0.73 18.81 -22.63
CA THR A 505 -0.93 20.21 -23.04
C THR A 505 -1.75 20.31 -24.32
N PHE A 506 -2.68 21.27 -24.35
CA PHE A 506 -3.57 21.51 -25.48
C PHE A 506 -3.72 23.00 -25.72
N SER A 507 -3.94 23.39 -26.99
CA SER A 507 -4.15 24.79 -27.39
C SER A 507 -5.50 25.35 -26.94
N GLN A 508 -6.48 24.47 -26.65
CA GLN A 508 -7.83 24.82 -26.21
C GLN A 508 -8.21 24.01 -24.97
N SER A 509 -9.14 24.53 -24.16
CA SER A 509 -9.72 23.77 -23.06
C SER A 509 -10.45 22.53 -23.58
N LEU A 510 -10.26 21.40 -22.89
CA LEU A 510 -10.91 20.14 -23.22
C LEU A 510 -12.24 19.99 -22.49
N ALA A 511 -13.22 19.45 -23.18
CA ALA A 511 -14.40 18.90 -22.53
C ALA A 511 -14.03 17.62 -21.76
N ALA A 512 -14.78 17.28 -20.72
CA ALA A 512 -14.47 16.12 -19.88
C ALA A 512 -14.47 14.79 -20.67
N GLU A 513 -15.29 14.71 -21.72
CA GLU A 513 -15.37 13.58 -22.65
C GLU A 513 -14.06 13.33 -23.42
N ASP A 514 -13.22 14.38 -23.57
CA ASP A 514 -11.93 14.29 -24.25
C ASP A 514 -10.75 13.85 -23.34
N PHE A 515 -10.98 13.62 -22.04
CA PHE A 515 -9.93 13.21 -21.10
C PHE A 515 -9.33 11.83 -21.42
N PHE A 516 -9.99 11.02 -22.25
CA PHE A 516 -9.39 9.80 -22.79
C PHE A 516 -8.10 10.04 -23.59
N ARG A 517 -7.87 11.28 -24.07
CA ARG A 517 -6.66 11.70 -24.80
C ARG A 517 -5.42 11.83 -23.91
N PHE A 518 -5.58 11.86 -22.59
CA PHE A 518 -4.44 11.96 -21.67
C PHE A 518 -3.58 10.70 -21.73
N LYS A 519 -2.28 10.87 -21.45
CA LYS A 519 -1.35 9.77 -21.22
C LYS A 519 -1.70 8.98 -19.96
N THR A 520 -2.45 9.60 -19.07
CA THR A 520 -2.98 9.00 -17.84
C THR A 520 -4.43 8.58 -18.07
N PHE A 521 -4.91 7.64 -17.23
CA PHE A 521 -6.31 7.20 -17.27
C PHE A 521 -6.82 6.81 -15.89
N LEU A 522 -8.13 6.66 -15.78
CA LEU A 522 -8.80 6.25 -14.56
C LEU A 522 -9.90 5.24 -14.90
N THR A 523 -10.05 4.24 -14.06
CA THR A 523 -11.18 3.30 -14.11
C THR A 523 -12.03 3.40 -12.87
N TYR A 524 -13.32 3.15 -13.02
CA TYR A 524 -14.27 3.02 -11.91
C TYR A 524 -14.70 1.58 -11.74
N ASN A 525 -14.83 1.14 -10.49
CA ASN A 525 -15.50 -0.12 -10.14
C ASN A 525 -16.26 0.05 -8.82
N LYS A 526 -17.07 -0.93 -8.45
CA LYS A 526 -17.76 -0.96 -7.14
C LYS A 526 -16.73 -0.93 -6.02
N ARG A 527 -17.00 -0.14 -4.96
CA ARG A 527 -16.06 0.06 -3.86
C ARG A 527 -15.59 -1.25 -3.23
N HIS A 528 -16.54 -2.12 -2.84
CA HIS A 528 -16.25 -3.42 -2.20
C HIS A 528 -15.52 -4.43 -3.12
N LYS A 529 -15.33 -4.11 -4.41
CA LYS A 529 -14.50 -4.88 -5.37
C LYS A 529 -13.12 -4.27 -5.61
N THR A 530 -12.92 -3.02 -5.16
CA THR A 530 -11.70 -2.26 -5.45
C THR A 530 -10.87 -2.03 -4.20
N ILE A 531 -11.51 -1.58 -3.12
CA ILE A 531 -10.83 -1.24 -1.88
C ILE A 531 -11.64 -1.64 -0.65
N SER A 532 -11.02 -2.47 0.17
CA SER A 532 -11.38 -2.67 1.57
C SER A 532 -10.09 -3.01 2.32
N THR A 533 -9.67 -2.09 3.17
CA THR A 533 -8.32 -2.14 3.73
C THR A 533 -8.30 -2.67 5.14
N VAL A 534 -7.22 -3.39 5.47
CA VAL A 534 -6.92 -3.89 6.81
C VAL A 534 -5.79 -3.03 7.40
N LYS A 535 -6.14 -2.06 8.26
CA LYS A 535 -5.19 -1.09 8.82
C LYS A 535 -5.20 -0.98 10.34
N LYS A 536 -6.27 -1.40 10.98
CA LYS A 536 -6.45 -1.29 12.44
C LYS A 536 -7.18 -2.49 13.02
N GLU A 537 -6.92 -2.78 14.28
CA GLU A 537 -7.67 -3.74 15.06
C GLU A 537 -9.13 -3.29 15.26
N TYR A 538 -10.06 -4.24 15.28
CA TYR A 538 -11.46 -3.97 15.59
C TYR A 538 -11.64 -3.78 17.10
N VAL A 539 -12.31 -2.71 17.46
CA VAL A 539 -12.74 -2.46 18.84
C VAL A 539 -14.25 -2.73 18.92
N ILE A 540 -14.66 -3.53 19.89
CA ILE A 540 -16.06 -3.93 20.07
C ILE A 540 -16.96 -2.69 20.13
N GLY A 541 -17.99 -2.65 19.26
CA GLY A 541 -18.90 -1.51 19.10
C GLY A 541 -18.33 -0.33 18.31
N GLY A 542 -17.10 -0.41 17.81
CA GLY A 542 -16.48 0.58 16.94
C GLY A 542 -16.84 0.36 15.46
N PRO A 543 -16.40 1.27 14.56
CA PRO A 543 -16.66 1.15 13.14
C PRO A 543 -15.83 0.03 12.50
N LEU A 544 -16.47 -0.76 11.65
CA LEU A 544 -15.84 -1.86 10.89
C LEU A 544 -14.88 -1.38 9.79
N LEU A 545 -14.97 -0.11 9.39
CA LEU A 545 -14.12 0.46 8.34
C LEU A 545 -12.63 0.31 8.70
N GLU A 546 -11.82 -0.16 7.75
CA GLU A 546 -10.38 -0.43 7.87
C GLU A 546 -10.00 -1.55 8.87
N THR A 547 -10.94 -2.41 9.28
CA THR A 547 -10.67 -3.56 10.15
C THR A 547 -10.70 -4.88 9.36
N PRO A 548 -10.06 -5.96 9.85
CA PRO A 548 -10.15 -7.28 9.23
C PRO A 548 -11.59 -7.78 9.08
N GLU A 549 -12.43 -7.56 10.12
CA GLU A 549 -13.83 -7.95 10.14
C GLU A 549 -14.63 -7.23 9.04
N GLY A 550 -14.47 -5.92 8.93
CA GLY A 550 -15.14 -5.12 7.89
C GLY A 550 -14.67 -5.49 6.48
N CYS A 551 -13.36 -5.76 6.32
CA CYS A 551 -12.81 -6.23 5.06
C CYS A 551 -13.39 -7.61 4.68
N TYR A 552 -13.58 -8.51 5.65
CA TYR A 552 -14.17 -9.82 5.39
C TYR A 552 -15.66 -9.74 5.03
N LEU A 553 -16.41 -8.79 5.58
CA LEU A 553 -17.79 -8.55 5.15
C LEU A 553 -17.86 -8.09 3.69
N ASP A 554 -16.93 -7.28 3.22
CA ASP A 554 -16.82 -6.93 1.81
C ASP A 554 -16.39 -8.14 0.95
N PHE A 555 -15.50 -9.00 1.46
CA PHE A 555 -15.15 -10.27 0.83
C PHE A 555 -16.38 -11.18 0.70
N PHE A 556 -17.17 -11.29 1.78
CA PHE A 556 -18.41 -12.06 1.79
C PHE A 556 -19.47 -11.47 0.82
N ARG A 557 -19.61 -10.13 0.77
CA ARG A 557 -20.48 -9.44 -0.21
C ARG A 557 -20.08 -9.78 -1.65
N ASN A 558 -18.79 -9.85 -1.94
CA ASN A 558 -18.28 -10.26 -3.24
C ASN A 558 -18.58 -11.74 -3.54
N ALA A 559 -18.45 -12.62 -2.56
CA ALA A 559 -18.79 -14.03 -2.67
C ALA A 559 -20.30 -14.24 -2.92
N HIS A 560 -21.14 -13.48 -2.20
CA HIS A 560 -22.61 -13.47 -2.39
C HIS A 560 -22.97 -13.01 -3.82
N ASP A 561 -22.38 -11.88 -4.30
CA ASP A 561 -22.59 -11.40 -5.68
C ASP A 561 -22.16 -12.43 -6.73
N LEU A 562 -21.01 -13.09 -6.54
CA LEU A 562 -20.52 -14.15 -7.43
C LEU A 562 -21.50 -15.33 -7.49
N LEU A 563 -21.91 -15.85 -6.34
CA LEU A 563 -22.78 -17.02 -6.28
C LEU A 563 -24.18 -16.70 -6.83
N SER A 564 -24.81 -15.60 -6.43
CA SER A 564 -26.18 -15.26 -6.82
C SER A 564 -26.26 -14.81 -8.28
N ASN A 565 -25.45 -13.84 -8.69
CA ASN A 565 -25.59 -13.15 -9.97
C ASN A 565 -24.86 -13.84 -11.12
N TYR A 566 -23.75 -14.55 -10.85
CA TYR A 566 -22.96 -15.22 -11.89
C TYR A 566 -23.16 -16.73 -11.90
N CYS A 567 -23.07 -17.37 -10.73
CA CYS A 567 -23.20 -18.82 -10.62
C CYS A 567 -24.66 -19.29 -10.57
N ARG A 568 -25.64 -18.39 -10.42
CA ARG A 568 -27.09 -18.68 -10.32
C ARG A 568 -27.44 -19.59 -9.14
N PHE A 569 -26.78 -19.41 -8.02
CA PHE A 569 -27.12 -20.07 -6.78
C PHE A 569 -28.24 -19.31 -6.05
N SER A 570 -29.20 -20.04 -5.46
CA SER A 570 -30.06 -19.49 -4.42
C SER A 570 -29.26 -19.47 -3.12
N VAL A 571 -28.99 -18.30 -2.61
CA VAL A 571 -28.23 -18.08 -1.36
C VAL A 571 -29.06 -17.30 -0.37
N PRO A 572 -28.83 -17.42 0.94
CA PRO A 572 -29.50 -16.59 1.96
C PRO A 572 -29.24 -15.11 1.71
N ASP A 573 -30.19 -14.26 2.12
CA ASP A 573 -30.04 -12.81 2.01
C ASP A 573 -28.79 -12.32 2.70
N PHE A 574 -28.22 -11.26 2.15
CA PHE A 574 -27.02 -10.63 2.69
C PHE A 574 -27.37 -9.82 3.95
N ASP A 575 -26.79 -10.20 5.09
CA ASP A 575 -26.78 -9.40 6.32
C ASP A 575 -25.47 -8.62 6.39
N GLU A 576 -25.57 -7.30 6.63
CA GLU A 576 -24.40 -6.41 6.73
C GLU A 576 -23.59 -6.60 8.02
N CYS A 577 -24.08 -7.40 8.97
CA CYS A 577 -23.46 -7.58 10.27
C CYS A 577 -22.78 -8.94 10.44
N VAL A 578 -23.41 -10.01 9.97
CA VAL A 578 -22.92 -11.38 10.16
C VAL A 578 -23.14 -12.21 8.88
N PRO A 579 -22.13 -12.94 8.39
CA PRO A 579 -22.34 -13.88 7.29
C PRO A 579 -23.31 -14.99 7.68
N SER A 580 -24.37 -15.19 6.90
CA SER A 580 -25.33 -16.27 7.08
C SER A 580 -24.85 -17.64 6.57
N PHE A 581 -23.81 -17.65 5.72
CA PHE A 581 -23.07 -18.79 5.23
C PHE A 581 -21.64 -18.38 4.91
N PHE A 582 -20.74 -19.33 4.64
CA PHE A 582 -19.38 -19.02 4.19
C PHE A 582 -19.12 -19.62 2.81
N PHE A 583 -18.43 -18.84 1.97
CA PHE A 583 -17.89 -19.30 0.70
C PHE A 583 -16.47 -18.81 0.52
N THR A 584 -15.54 -19.75 0.50
CA THR A 584 -14.12 -19.47 0.22
C THR A 584 -13.64 -20.31 -0.95
N TYR A 585 -12.74 -19.75 -1.75
CA TYR A 585 -12.18 -20.48 -2.88
C TYR A 585 -10.74 -20.07 -3.16
N HIS A 586 -9.99 -21.00 -3.75
CA HIS A 586 -8.65 -20.68 -4.24
C HIS A 586 -8.75 -19.81 -5.51
N PRO A 587 -7.97 -18.69 -5.64
CA PRO A 587 -8.04 -17.80 -6.81
C PRO A 587 -7.83 -18.50 -8.16
N ALA A 588 -7.11 -19.61 -8.20
CA ALA A 588 -6.95 -20.44 -9.41
C ALA A 588 -8.24 -21.14 -9.89
N LEU A 589 -9.31 -21.13 -9.10
CA LEU A 589 -10.64 -21.53 -9.57
C LEU A 589 -11.05 -20.66 -10.77
N GLY A 590 -10.68 -19.37 -10.73
CA GLY A 590 -10.77 -18.43 -11.85
C GLY A 590 -10.51 -17.01 -11.37
N PRO A 591 -9.55 -16.28 -11.98
CA PRO A 591 -9.34 -14.85 -11.69
C PRO A 591 -10.41 -13.95 -12.33
N LEU A 592 -11.44 -14.54 -12.93
CA LEU A 592 -12.62 -13.89 -13.52
C LEU A 592 -13.89 -14.58 -13.03
N TYR A 593 -14.88 -13.82 -12.62
CA TYR A 593 -16.19 -14.36 -12.20
C TYR A 593 -16.87 -15.18 -13.31
N SER A 594 -16.68 -14.78 -14.58
CA SER A 594 -17.21 -15.53 -15.72
C SER A 594 -16.60 -16.93 -15.86
N ILE A 595 -15.35 -17.13 -15.46
CA ILE A 595 -14.69 -18.45 -15.46
C ILE A 595 -15.19 -19.29 -14.30
N ILE A 596 -15.31 -18.71 -13.10
CA ILE A 596 -15.86 -19.41 -11.94
C ILE A 596 -17.29 -19.86 -12.24
N ALA A 597 -18.10 -18.99 -12.86
CA ALA A 597 -19.47 -19.31 -13.26
C ALA A 597 -19.62 -20.40 -14.33
N GLN A 598 -18.56 -20.74 -15.04
CA GLN A 598 -18.55 -21.93 -15.95
C GLN A 598 -18.29 -23.21 -15.17
N LYS A 599 -17.59 -23.14 -14.04
CA LYS A 599 -17.21 -24.29 -13.21
C LYS A 599 -18.18 -24.57 -12.07
N VAL A 600 -18.85 -23.53 -11.55
CA VAL A 600 -19.79 -23.59 -10.44
C VAL A 600 -21.11 -22.98 -10.91
N ARG A 601 -22.10 -23.83 -11.15
CA ARG A 601 -23.35 -23.45 -11.84
C ARG A 601 -24.56 -23.99 -11.10
N VAL A 602 -25.56 -23.16 -10.94
CA VAL A 602 -26.89 -23.55 -10.45
C VAL A 602 -26.82 -24.35 -9.15
N GLY A 603 -27.38 -23.89 -8.10
CA GLY A 603 -27.39 -24.61 -6.82
C GLY A 603 -28.12 -23.84 -5.74
N LYS A 604 -28.04 -24.36 -4.54
CA LYS A 604 -28.63 -23.75 -3.35
C LYS A 604 -27.69 -23.89 -2.17
N ILE A 605 -27.52 -22.82 -1.41
CA ILE A 605 -26.80 -22.81 -0.14
C ILE A 605 -27.77 -22.38 0.95
N HIS A 606 -27.84 -23.16 2.03
CA HIS A 606 -28.70 -22.87 3.17
C HIS A 606 -27.97 -22.06 4.28
N PRO A 607 -28.69 -21.36 5.17
CA PRO A 607 -28.07 -20.73 6.34
C PRO A 607 -27.29 -21.76 7.19
N GLY A 608 -26.16 -21.33 7.77
CA GLY A 608 -25.29 -22.20 8.55
C GLY A 608 -24.42 -23.14 7.72
N SER A 609 -24.39 -22.96 6.38
CA SER A 609 -23.56 -23.74 5.49
C SER A 609 -22.20 -23.10 5.22
N ALA A 610 -21.20 -23.94 4.88
CA ALA A 610 -19.89 -23.49 4.40
C ALA A 610 -19.48 -24.26 3.14
N LEU A 611 -19.12 -23.55 2.08
CA LEU A 611 -18.53 -24.10 0.85
C LEU A 611 -17.08 -23.64 0.76
N GLU A 612 -16.14 -24.58 0.81
CA GLU A 612 -14.71 -24.30 0.71
C GLU A 612 -14.11 -25.02 -0.50
N LEU A 613 -13.64 -24.28 -1.49
CA LEU A 613 -13.08 -24.80 -2.74
C LEU A 613 -11.58 -24.51 -2.85
N ASN A 614 -10.74 -25.34 -2.23
CA ASN A 614 -9.28 -25.25 -2.38
C ASN A 614 -8.80 -26.13 -3.55
N ILE A 615 -9.32 -25.82 -4.73
CA ILE A 615 -9.11 -26.56 -5.97
C ILE A 615 -9.30 -25.64 -7.17
N ALA A 616 -8.61 -25.91 -8.28
CA ALA A 616 -8.79 -25.16 -9.51
C ALA A 616 -9.74 -25.84 -10.50
N GLU A 617 -9.75 -27.17 -10.54
CA GLU A 617 -10.48 -27.96 -11.53
C GLU A 617 -11.73 -28.59 -10.90
N VAL A 618 -12.82 -27.83 -10.88
CA VAL A 618 -14.14 -28.33 -10.47
C VAL A 618 -15.18 -28.19 -11.60
N ASP A 619 -16.21 -29.02 -11.54
CA ASP A 619 -17.43 -28.89 -12.31
C ASP A 619 -18.61 -29.21 -11.38
N ILE A 620 -19.22 -28.16 -10.82
CA ILE A 620 -20.32 -28.24 -9.87
C ILE A 620 -21.58 -27.71 -10.54
N GLU A 621 -22.60 -28.59 -10.66
CA GLU A 621 -23.91 -28.26 -11.23
C GLU A 621 -25.03 -28.86 -10.37
N GLY A 622 -25.94 -28.01 -9.89
CA GLY A 622 -27.10 -28.51 -9.14
C GLY A 622 -26.74 -28.94 -7.70
N LEU A 623 -25.79 -28.26 -7.04
CA LEU A 623 -25.45 -28.52 -5.64
C LEU A 623 -26.54 -27.96 -4.71
N ASP A 624 -27.11 -28.82 -3.84
CA ASP A 624 -27.92 -28.38 -2.70
C ASP A 624 -27.13 -28.58 -1.39
N LEU A 625 -26.62 -27.48 -0.83
CA LEU A 625 -25.73 -27.49 0.32
C LEU A 625 -26.48 -27.13 1.61
N GLN A 626 -26.74 -28.13 2.46
CA GLN A 626 -27.34 -28.05 3.77
C GLN A 626 -26.31 -28.47 4.82
N GLY A 627 -25.28 -27.62 5.04
CA GLY A 627 -24.16 -27.92 5.92
C GLY A 627 -22.83 -27.53 5.31
N SER A 628 -21.73 -28.20 5.68
CA SER A 628 -20.38 -27.87 5.25
C SER A 628 -19.86 -28.86 4.20
N LEU A 629 -19.28 -28.31 3.12
CA LEU A 629 -18.56 -29.04 2.08
C LEU A 629 -17.20 -28.40 1.85
N ARG A 630 -16.14 -29.17 2.01
CA ARG A 630 -14.77 -28.80 1.62
C ARG A 630 -14.28 -29.69 0.50
N ILE A 631 -13.82 -29.10 -0.59
CA ILE A 631 -13.14 -29.78 -1.69
C ILE A 631 -11.73 -29.22 -1.77
N ALA A 632 -10.74 -30.07 -1.58
CA ALA A 632 -9.35 -29.68 -1.61
C ALA A 632 -8.53 -30.63 -2.50
N ALA A 633 -7.59 -30.07 -3.25
CA ALA A 633 -6.62 -30.83 -4.02
C ALA A 633 -5.21 -30.61 -3.45
N GLU A 634 -4.42 -31.68 -3.35
CA GLU A 634 -3.00 -31.60 -3.00
C GLU A 634 -2.25 -30.68 -3.97
N ASN A 635 -2.53 -30.81 -5.25
CA ASN A 635 -1.94 -30.03 -6.34
C ASN A 635 -2.99 -29.14 -7.00
N VAL A 636 -3.26 -27.94 -6.45
CA VAL A 636 -4.34 -27.06 -6.94
C VAL A 636 -4.08 -26.59 -8.37
N MET A 637 -2.90 -26.02 -8.67
CA MET A 637 -2.54 -25.50 -9.98
C MET A 637 -1.55 -26.41 -10.74
N GLY A 638 -0.91 -27.34 -10.05
CA GLY A 638 0.12 -28.18 -10.62
C GLY A 638 1.06 -28.75 -9.55
N GLU A 639 2.17 -29.30 -9.99
CA GLU A 639 3.15 -29.97 -9.14
C GLU A 639 4.40 -29.13 -8.94
N VAL A 640 4.93 -29.12 -7.73
CA VAL A 640 6.22 -28.50 -7.41
C VAL A 640 7.34 -29.44 -7.88
N ASP A 641 8.25 -28.95 -8.70
CA ASP A 641 9.39 -29.70 -9.22
C ASP A 641 10.53 -29.87 -8.21
N GLY A 642 11.58 -30.57 -8.59
CA GLY A 642 12.76 -30.79 -7.73
C GLY A 642 13.54 -29.54 -7.32
N LEU A 643 13.27 -28.39 -7.95
CA LEU A 643 13.83 -27.10 -7.61
C LEU A 643 12.90 -26.26 -6.72
N GLY A 644 11.75 -26.81 -6.34
CA GLY A 644 10.74 -26.11 -5.55
C GLY A 644 9.84 -25.16 -6.36
N VAL A 645 9.84 -25.28 -7.70
CA VAL A 645 9.07 -24.41 -8.60
C VAL A 645 7.79 -25.12 -9.05
N LEU A 646 6.66 -24.42 -8.94
CA LEU A 646 5.35 -24.90 -9.37
C LEU A 646 5.28 -25.01 -10.90
N GLN A 647 4.97 -26.20 -11.40
CA GLN A 647 4.75 -26.52 -12.82
C GLN A 647 3.24 -26.63 -13.06
N TYR A 648 2.67 -25.69 -13.79
CA TYR A 648 1.22 -25.60 -13.99
C TYR A 648 0.65 -26.82 -14.74
N GLY A 649 -0.56 -27.23 -14.34
CA GLY A 649 -1.36 -28.27 -14.98
C GLY A 649 -0.92 -29.70 -14.74
N ARG A 650 0.23 -29.95 -14.10
CA ARG A 650 0.68 -31.30 -13.79
C ARG A 650 0.10 -31.78 -12.47
N GLY A 651 -0.52 -32.93 -12.49
CA GLY A 651 -1.02 -33.59 -11.28
C GLY A 651 -2.16 -32.88 -10.56
N SER A 652 -2.87 -31.95 -11.20
CA SER A 652 -4.00 -31.23 -10.58
C SER A 652 -5.17 -32.18 -10.34
N GLY A 653 -5.72 -32.21 -9.12
CA GLY A 653 -6.91 -32.96 -8.76
C GLY A 653 -8.17 -32.38 -9.43
N LYS A 654 -9.15 -33.21 -9.73
CA LYS A 654 -10.41 -32.82 -10.38
C LYS A 654 -11.62 -33.31 -9.60
N CYS A 655 -12.64 -32.48 -9.44
CA CYS A 655 -13.88 -32.83 -8.76
C CYS A 655 -15.08 -32.46 -9.63
N GLN A 656 -15.99 -33.45 -9.86
CA GLN A 656 -17.24 -33.21 -10.56
C GLN A 656 -18.43 -33.59 -9.67
N LEU A 657 -19.33 -32.65 -9.44
CA LEU A 657 -20.55 -32.81 -8.66
C LEU A 657 -21.74 -32.40 -9.52
N LYS A 658 -22.69 -33.34 -9.77
CA LYS A 658 -23.88 -33.06 -10.54
C LYS A 658 -25.13 -33.51 -9.79
N ASN A 659 -26.04 -32.59 -9.51
CA ASN A 659 -27.26 -32.84 -8.72
C ASN A 659 -26.94 -33.54 -7.39
N VAL A 660 -26.02 -32.99 -6.62
CA VAL A 660 -25.55 -33.52 -5.33
C VAL A 660 -26.19 -32.76 -4.18
N VAL A 661 -26.72 -33.48 -3.21
CA VAL A 661 -27.20 -32.95 -1.94
C VAL A 661 -26.12 -33.22 -0.89
N VAL A 662 -25.69 -32.20 -0.16
CA VAL A 662 -24.83 -32.37 1.00
C VAL A 662 -25.62 -31.99 2.24
N GLN A 663 -25.73 -32.91 3.19
CA GLN A 663 -26.55 -32.73 4.38
C GLN A 663 -25.79 -33.13 5.64
N ASN A 664 -25.41 -32.12 6.43
CA ASN A 664 -24.76 -32.30 7.74
C ASN A 664 -25.02 -31.09 8.64
N LEU A 665 -24.50 -31.09 9.87
CA LEU A 665 -24.75 -30.03 10.86
C LEU A 665 -24.10 -28.68 10.51
N GLY A 666 -23.17 -28.63 9.56
CA GLY A 666 -22.54 -27.42 9.07
C GLY A 666 -21.71 -26.68 10.11
N ILE A 667 -21.94 -25.36 10.22
CA ILE A 667 -21.24 -24.47 11.13
C ILE A 667 -22.21 -23.87 12.16
N SER A 668 -21.70 -23.59 13.38
CA SER A 668 -22.40 -22.77 14.37
C SER A 668 -22.03 -21.29 14.16
N LEU A 669 -22.99 -20.49 13.72
CA LEU A 669 -22.79 -19.06 13.49
C LEU A 669 -22.47 -18.28 14.76
N ASP A 670 -23.04 -18.69 15.91
CA ASP A 670 -22.83 -18.03 17.22
C ASP A 670 -21.41 -18.15 17.77
N SER A 671 -20.64 -19.14 17.32
CA SER A 671 -19.29 -19.41 17.79
C SER A 671 -18.18 -18.76 16.96
N GLN A 672 -18.52 -18.07 15.90
CA GLN A 672 -17.53 -17.52 14.94
C GLN A 672 -17.13 -16.10 15.35
N ARG A 673 -16.04 -15.96 16.14
CA ARG A 673 -15.48 -14.64 16.51
C ARG A 673 -14.43 -14.15 15.52
N ASP A 674 -13.59 -15.06 15.02
CA ASP A 674 -12.44 -14.75 14.14
C ASP A 674 -12.66 -15.28 12.70
N PHE A 675 -13.90 -15.22 12.21
CA PHE A 675 -14.29 -15.73 10.89
C PHE A 675 -13.41 -15.18 9.75
N TRP A 676 -12.91 -13.96 9.91
CA TRP A 676 -12.05 -13.31 8.92
C TRP A 676 -10.67 -13.98 8.75
N ARG A 677 -10.22 -14.76 9.74
CA ARG A 677 -8.99 -15.54 9.61
C ARG A 677 -9.11 -16.72 8.64
N GLY A 678 -10.35 -17.11 8.27
CA GLY A 678 -10.62 -18.20 7.34
C GLY A 678 -10.57 -19.59 7.96
N SER A 679 -10.57 -19.69 9.27
CA SER A 679 -10.78 -20.95 10.00
C SER A 679 -12.19 -20.95 10.58
N PHE A 680 -13.05 -21.85 10.10
CA PHE A 680 -14.41 -21.99 10.59
C PHE A 680 -14.50 -23.22 11.50
N LYS A 681 -15.23 -23.08 12.60
CA LYS A 681 -15.56 -24.23 13.42
C LYS A 681 -16.76 -24.94 12.82
N HIS A 682 -16.50 -26.12 12.26
CA HIS A 682 -17.55 -27.01 11.75
C HIS A 682 -18.07 -27.87 12.90
N GLU A 683 -19.40 -28.01 12.97
CA GLU A 683 -20.03 -29.05 13.80
C GLU A 683 -19.93 -30.42 13.08
N GLU A 684 -20.17 -30.40 11.78
CA GLU A 684 -19.91 -31.50 10.84
C GLU A 684 -19.47 -30.94 9.49
N ILE A 685 -18.69 -31.74 8.76
CA ILE A 685 -18.23 -31.39 7.40
C ILE A 685 -18.16 -32.63 6.52
N CYS A 686 -18.56 -32.46 5.25
CA CYS A 686 -18.19 -33.39 4.18
C CYS A 686 -16.90 -32.90 3.53
N GLU A 687 -15.82 -33.64 3.67
CA GLU A 687 -14.52 -33.29 3.13
C GLU A 687 -14.12 -34.24 2.01
N ILE A 688 -13.77 -33.69 0.83
CA ILE A 688 -13.25 -34.40 -0.32
C ILE A 688 -11.83 -33.91 -0.56
N PHE A 689 -10.85 -34.78 -0.28
CA PHE A 689 -9.44 -34.48 -0.51
C PHE A 689 -8.91 -35.32 -1.68
N LEU A 690 -8.34 -34.64 -2.65
CA LEU A 690 -7.82 -35.23 -3.87
C LEU A 690 -6.29 -35.22 -3.84
N GLU A 691 -5.69 -36.39 -3.77
CA GLU A 691 -4.25 -36.52 -3.96
C GLU A 691 -3.88 -36.24 -5.44
N LYS A 692 -2.59 -36.22 -5.73
CA LYS A 692 -2.04 -35.94 -7.06
C LYS A 692 -2.69 -36.82 -8.15
N ASP A 693 -3.14 -36.17 -9.26
CA ASP A 693 -3.80 -36.81 -10.39
C ASP A 693 -5.10 -37.57 -10.04
N ALA A 694 -5.72 -37.28 -8.90
CA ALA A 694 -6.95 -37.91 -8.47
C ALA A 694 -8.20 -37.23 -9.07
N GLU A 695 -9.25 -38.03 -9.32
CA GLU A 695 -10.54 -37.54 -9.80
C GLU A 695 -11.68 -38.05 -8.93
N PHE A 696 -12.58 -37.16 -8.50
CA PHE A 696 -13.81 -37.52 -7.79
C PHE A 696 -15.04 -37.13 -8.60
N LEU A 697 -16.00 -38.06 -8.70
CA LEU A 697 -17.28 -37.87 -9.40
C LEU A 697 -18.45 -38.25 -8.50
N ALA A 698 -19.44 -37.39 -8.44
CA ALA A 698 -20.71 -37.66 -7.80
C ALA A 698 -21.86 -37.15 -8.66
N GLU A 699 -22.84 -38.00 -8.91
CA GLU A 699 -23.99 -37.66 -9.74
C GLU A 699 -25.28 -38.24 -9.12
N ASN A 700 -26.28 -37.37 -8.88
CA ASN A 700 -27.57 -37.73 -8.30
C ASN A 700 -27.44 -38.50 -6.96
N VAL A 701 -26.59 -38.01 -6.05
CA VAL A 701 -26.31 -38.64 -4.75
C VAL A 701 -26.54 -37.67 -3.59
N THR A 702 -26.84 -38.23 -2.43
CA THR A 702 -26.89 -37.48 -1.15
C THR A 702 -25.68 -37.86 -0.26
N LEU A 703 -24.81 -36.92 0.02
CA LEU A 703 -23.69 -37.04 0.97
C LEU A 703 -24.16 -36.60 2.34
N ALA A 704 -24.50 -37.54 3.21
CA ALA A 704 -25.09 -37.27 4.52
C ALA A 704 -24.08 -37.45 5.66
N GLY A 705 -24.13 -36.55 6.66
CA GLY A 705 -23.27 -36.58 7.87
C GLY A 705 -21.85 -36.06 7.65
N GLY A 706 -21.00 -36.25 8.65
CA GLY A 706 -19.57 -35.97 8.58
C GLY A 706 -18.85 -37.04 7.76
N LEU A 707 -18.42 -36.69 6.55
CA LEU A 707 -17.71 -37.61 5.64
C LEU A 707 -16.29 -37.12 5.40
N SER A 708 -15.32 -38.01 5.43
CA SER A 708 -13.95 -37.76 5.00
C SER A 708 -13.59 -38.69 3.86
N ILE A 709 -13.52 -38.15 2.65
CA ILE A 709 -13.27 -38.88 1.42
C ILE A 709 -11.89 -38.50 0.90
N VAL A 710 -10.93 -39.40 1.02
CA VAL A 710 -9.61 -39.24 0.43
C VAL A 710 -9.56 -40.05 -0.88
N VAL A 711 -9.33 -39.37 -1.99
CA VAL A 711 -9.15 -39.98 -3.29
C VAL A 711 -7.67 -40.18 -3.55
N PRO A 712 -7.20 -41.45 -3.58
CA PRO A 712 -5.79 -41.76 -3.70
C PRO A 712 -5.20 -41.29 -5.04
N ARG A 713 -3.91 -41.05 -5.06
CA ARG A 713 -3.13 -40.61 -6.20
C ARG A 713 -3.44 -41.43 -7.46
N GLY A 714 -3.70 -40.72 -8.56
CA GLY A 714 -3.92 -41.31 -9.87
C GLY A 714 -5.17 -42.18 -9.97
N THR A 715 -6.07 -42.15 -8.98
CA THR A 715 -7.31 -42.91 -8.99
C THR A 715 -8.51 -42.04 -9.36
N ARG A 716 -9.56 -42.72 -9.83
CA ARG A 716 -10.86 -42.09 -10.09
C ARG A 716 -11.91 -42.77 -9.22
N VAL A 717 -12.49 -42.04 -8.30
CA VAL A 717 -13.55 -42.52 -7.41
C VAL A 717 -14.89 -41.95 -7.85
N ARG A 718 -15.93 -42.81 -7.88
CA ARG A 718 -17.29 -42.40 -8.18
C ARG A 718 -18.22 -42.73 -7.03
N ALA A 719 -18.89 -41.73 -6.52
CA ALA A 719 -19.97 -41.94 -5.54
C ALA A 719 -21.23 -42.47 -6.23
N VAL A 720 -21.83 -43.52 -5.69
CA VAL A 720 -23.04 -44.17 -6.21
C VAL A 720 -24.09 -44.23 -5.09
N GLN A 721 -25.30 -43.76 -5.37
CA GLN A 721 -26.43 -43.87 -4.43
C GLN A 721 -26.96 -45.31 -4.41
N GLY A 722 -26.84 -45.95 -3.26
CA GLY A 722 -27.43 -47.25 -2.98
C GLY A 722 -28.71 -47.14 -2.13
N LYS A 723 -29.31 -48.29 -1.80
CA LYS A 723 -30.49 -48.34 -0.91
C LYS A 723 -30.17 -47.98 0.51
N ASP A 724 -28.96 -48.28 0.96
CA ASP A 724 -28.50 -48.13 2.34
C ASP A 724 -27.56 -46.92 2.52
N GLY A 725 -27.47 -46.04 1.52
CA GLY A 725 -26.61 -44.85 1.56
C GLY A 725 -25.70 -44.74 0.33
N VAL A 726 -24.66 -43.93 0.40
CA VAL A 726 -23.68 -43.73 -0.68
C VAL A 726 -22.52 -44.72 -0.53
N SER A 727 -22.07 -45.28 -1.62
CA SER A 727 -20.83 -46.07 -1.74
C SER A 727 -19.85 -45.40 -2.70
N PHE A 728 -18.55 -45.67 -2.53
CA PHE A 728 -17.46 -45.05 -3.28
C PHE A 728 -16.64 -46.11 -4.04
#